data_21b1de7b69949ba3f5e8b4e98f4e2048
#
_entry.id   21b1de7b69949ba3f5e8b4e98f4e2048
#
_cell.length_a   1.000
_cell.length_b   1.000
_cell.length_c   1.000
_cell.angle_alpha   90.00
_cell.angle_beta   90.00
_cell.angle_gamma   90.00
#
_symmetry.space_group_name_H-M   'P 1'
#
loop_
_entity.id
_entity.type
_entity.pdbx_description
1 polymer ?
#
loop_
_entity_poly.entity_id
_entity_poly.type
_entity_poly.pdbx_seq_one_letter_code
_entity_poly.pdbx_strand_id
1 'polypeptide(L)'
;MTLNYDVVVIGGGHAGCEAACASANMGAKTLLVTMDMNKIAQMSCNPAVGGIAKGQIVREIDALGGQMGHVTDATTIQFRMLNIGKGPAVWSPRAQCDRGKFIWAWRTVLDNTPNLDIWQDQACELLTEPVTPHANGQVSCASNAASPKVRAIGVKTIWGAEIHTRSVIVTAGTFLNGLLHIGRKMLPGGRIAEPAVPHFTESITRHGIRSARMKTGTPVRIDRRSVDFSLLEEQPGENRPYGFSYHSSSPFPVSYAALSAQPTAPPNPLPHLSCWTCYTNPAVHEILRTGLADSPLYNGQIQSIGPRYCPSIETKLVTFPDREQHPLFLEPEGTDTNEMYLNGFSSSLPMEVQIEALKQIPAFRKIKVYRPGYAIEYDFFDPTQLKHTLESKIIDGLFLAGQVNGTTGYEEAAGQGLVAGVNAALKCVGTDTFVMHRDESYIGVLIDDLVTKGVDEPYRMFTSRAEYRILLRQDDADRRLTEKAYQLGIATKERYDWWMEKKQAIEEIENFCSNKTIKAKEINSALESLGTTPLQFSVKLEDLIARPQLSFKKLSPHILQLKEIIERHTNRKEEIAEAAEIRIKYKGYIEREKQVAEKMHRLENIRIKGHFNYDTIQSLSTEARQKLTRIDPETLAQASRIPGISPSDINVLLVLMGR
;
A
#
# COMPACT_ATOMS: atom_id res chain seq x y z
N MET A 1 -33.10 4.67 -15.61
CA MET A 1 -32.19 5.81 -15.87
C MET A 1 -30.91 5.23 -16.41
N THR A 2 -30.44 5.70 -17.57
CA THR A 2 -29.20 5.22 -18.21
C THR A 2 -28.17 6.33 -18.18
N LEU A 3 -26.95 6.02 -17.70
CA LEU A 3 -25.81 6.92 -17.62
C LEU A 3 -24.65 6.35 -18.44
N ASN A 4 -23.79 7.22 -19.00
CA ASN A 4 -22.65 6.80 -19.80
C ASN A 4 -21.36 7.45 -19.31
N TYR A 5 -20.35 6.61 -19.06
CA TYR A 5 -19.00 6.99 -18.61
C TYR A 5 -17.95 6.16 -19.36
N ASP A 6 -16.71 6.59 -19.34
CA ASP A 6 -15.59 5.80 -19.86
C ASP A 6 -15.16 4.75 -18.84
N VAL A 7 -15.08 5.15 -17.55
CA VAL A 7 -14.68 4.29 -16.43
C VAL A 7 -15.70 4.39 -15.30
N VAL A 8 -16.11 3.25 -14.75
CA VAL A 8 -16.94 3.18 -13.53
C VAL A 8 -16.16 2.46 -12.45
N VAL A 9 -16.02 3.11 -11.30
CA VAL A 9 -15.34 2.58 -10.10
C VAL A 9 -16.40 2.25 -9.04
N ILE A 10 -16.40 1.01 -8.56
CA ILE A 10 -17.35 0.53 -7.53
C ILE A 10 -16.65 0.45 -6.19
N GLY A 11 -17.08 1.27 -5.24
CA GLY A 11 -16.57 1.32 -3.88
C GLY A 11 -15.64 2.51 -3.62
N GLY A 12 -16.03 3.38 -2.68
CA GLY A 12 -15.28 4.59 -2.28
C GLY A 12 -14.23 4.36 -1.19
N GLY A 13 -13.58 3.16 -1.15
CA GLY A 13 -12.43 2.90 -0.28
C GLY A 13 -11.12 3.46 -0.85
N HIS A 14 -9.98 3.17 -0.19
CA HIS A 14 -8.67 3.70 -0.62
C HIS A 14 -8.32 3.32 -2.08
N ALA A 15 -8.64 2.09 -2.49
CA ALA A 15 -8.44 1.66 -3.87
C ALA A 15 -9.34 2.43 -4.85
N GLY A 16 -10.61 2.61 -4.50
CA GLY A 16 -11.57 3.31 -5.36
C GLY A 16 -11.25 4.78 -5.51
N CYS A 17 -10.83 5.45 -4.44
CA CYS A 17 -10.43 6.85 -4.48
C CYS A 17 -9.23 7.07 -5.43
N GLU A 18 -8.18 6.27 -5.28
CA GLU A 18 -7.01 6.38 -6.17
C GLU A 18 -7.34 5.99 -7.61
N ALA A 19 -8.15 4.94 -7.82
CA ALA A 19 -8.57 4.52 -9.16
C ALA A 19 -9.38 5.61 -9.87
N ALA A 20 -10.31 6.24 -9.15
CA ALA A 20 -11.17 7.29 -9.70
C ALA A 20 -10.35 8.54 -10.05
N CYS A 21 -9.47 9.00 -9.14
CA CYS A 21 -8.57 10.13 -9.40
C CYS A 21 -7.63 9.84 -10.59
N ALA A 22 -7.01 8.67 -10.62
CA ALA A 22 -6.08 8.31 -11.69
C ALA A 22 -6.76 8.28 -13.05
N SER A 23 -7.93 7.63 -13.16
CA SER A 23 -8.68 7.58 -14.42
C SER A 23 -9.12 8.96 -14.89
N ALA A 24 -9.66 9.77 -13.98
CA ALA A 24 -10.17 11.11 -14.27
C ALA A 24 -9.06 12.09 -14.67
N ASN A 25 -7.91 12.06 -13.97
CA ASN A 25 -6.75 12.90 -14.29
C ASN A 25 -6.15 12.59 -15.66
N MET A 26 -6.29 11.34 -16.12
CA MET A 26 -5.92 10.95 -17.51
C MET A 26 -6.96 11.35 -18.56
N GLY A 27 -8.02 12.08 -18.18
CA GLY A 27 -9.05 12.60 -19.06
C GLY A 27 -10.23 11.66 -19.33
N ALA A 28 -10.30 10.49 -18.70
CA ALA A 28 -11.45 9.60 -18.81
C ALA A 28 -12.64 10.16 -18.02
N LYS A 29 -13.83 10.20 -18.61
CA LYS A 29 -15.07 10.52 -17.90
C LYS A 29 -15.37 9.40 -16.91
N THR A 30 -15.15 9.66 -15.62
CA THR A 30 -15.14 8.65 -14.55
C THR A 30 -16.31 8.83 -13.58
N LEU A 31 -16.94 7.73 -13.17
CA LEU A 31 -17.93 7.71 -12.11
C LEU A 31 -17.46 6.84 -10.95
N LEU A 32 -17.47 7.41 -9.75
CA LEU A 32 -17.29 6.66 -8.51
C LEU A 32 -18.65 6.34 -7.89
N VAL A 33 -19.00 5.05 -7.81
CA VAL A 33 -20.23 4.58 -7.15
C VAL A 33 -19.89 4.15 -5.74
N THR A 34 -20.52 4.74 -4.74
CA THR A 34 -20.30 4.43 -3.32
C THR A 34 -21.62 4.39 -2.55
N MET A 35 -21.73 3.50 -1.56
CA MET A 35 -22.95 3.37 -0.76
C MET A 35 -23.17 4.55 0.21
N ASP A 36 -22.09 5.17 0.68
CA ASP A 36 -22.14 6.31 1.61
C ASP A 36 -21.01 7.29 1.32
N MET A 37 -21.40 8.46 0.82
CA MET A 37 -20.46 9.55 0.49
C MET A 37 -19.78 10.15 1.73
N ASN A 38 -20.30 9.94 2.94
CA ASN A 38 -19.71 10.42 4.20
C ASN A 38 -18.68 9.45 4.78
N LYS A 39 -18.46 8.31 4.12
CA LYS A 39 -17.53 7.26 4.56
C LYS A 39 -16.45 6.93 3.53
N ILE A 40 -16.25 7.83 2.58
CA ILE A 40 -15.20 7.70 1.55
C ILE A 40 -13.83 7.59 2.22
N ALA A 41 -13.02 6.63 1.77
CA ALA A 41 -11.70 6.31 2.29
C ALA A 41 -11.65 6.12 3.83
N GLN A 42 -12.75 5.71 4.45
CA GLN A 42 -12.80 5.53 5.89
C GLN A 42 -11.79 4.48 6.35
N MET A 43 -10.95 4.86 7.32
CA MET A 43 -10.01 3.96 7.99
C MET A 43 -10.76 3.01 8.92
N SER A 44 -11.10 1.82 8.44
CA SER A 44 -11.93 0.83 9.17
C SER A 44 -11.15 0.13 10.28
N CYS A 45 -9.83 0.01 10.12
CA CYS A 45 -8.93 -0.56 11.11
C CYS A 45 -8.22 0.56 11.87
N ASN A 46 -6.88 0.56 11.96
CA ASN A 46 -6.12 1.60 12.65
C ASN A 46 -6.17 2.94 11.88
N PRO A 47 -6.20 4.10 12.58
CA PRO A 47 -6.20 5.42 11.95
C PRO A 47 -4.77 5.84 11.57
N ALA A 48 -4.07 5.01 10.83
CA ALA A 48 -2.67 5.26 10.44
C ALA A 48 -2.40 4.84 8.99
N VAL A 49 -1.52 5.59 8.34
CA VAL A 49 -1.00 5.33 7.00
C VAL A 49 0.50 5.11 7.06
N GLY A 50 1.01 4.20 6.22
CA GLY A 50 2.42 3.87 6.16
C GLY A 50 2.84 2.79 7.14
N GLY A 51 4.12 2.79 7.52
CA GLY A 51 4.75 1.70 8.26
C GLY A 51 5.63 0.84 7.36
N ILE A 52 6.15 -0.26 7.89
CA ILE A 52 7.15 -1.11 7.23
C ILE A 52 6.65 -1.58 5.87
N ALA A 53 7.40 -1.27 4.82
CA ALA A 53 7.11 -1.43 3.40
C ALA A 53 5.91 -0.59 2.87
N LYS A 54 4.96 -0.25 3.71
CA LYS A 54 3.75 0.49 3.35
C LYS A 54 4.03 1.97 3.11
N GLY A 55 4.92 2.56 3.94
CA GLY A 55 5.38 3.93 3.73
C GLY A 55 6.05 4.12 2.37
N GLN A 56 6.77 3.11 1.87
CA GLN A 56 7.34 3.10 0.52
C GLN A 56 6.23 3.13 -0.54
N ILE A 57 5.18 2.30 -0.38
CA ILE A 57 4.03 2.29 -1.31
C ILE A 57 3.37 3.68 -1.36
N VAL A 58 3.15 4.34 -0.23
CA VAL A 58 2.55 5.69 -0.22
C VAL A 58 3.43 6.71 -0.95
N ARG A 59 4.74 6.65 -0.75
CA ARG A 59 5.70 7.49 -1.49
C ARG A 59 5.70 7.20 -2.99
N GLU A 60 5.48 5.96 -3.39
CA GLU A 60 5.35 5.56 -4.80
C GLU A 60 4.02 6.02 -5.40
N ILE A 61 2.90 5.88 -4.66
CA ILE A 61 1.59 6.43 -5.05
C ILE A 61 1.72 7.94 -5.29
N ASP A 62 2.34 8.66 -4.35
CA ASP A 62 2.58 10.09 -4.46
C ASP A 62 3.48 10.43 -5.66
N ALA A 63 4.56 9.69 -5.90
CA ALA A 63 5.44 9.86 -7.06
C ALA A 63 4.74 9.67 -8.40
N LEU A 64 3.73 8.80 -8.44
CA LEU A 64 2.88 8.55 -9.60
C LEU A 64 1.74 9.59 -9.78
N GLY A 65 1.59 10.55 -8.86
CA GLY A 65 0.51 11.55 -8.95
C GLY A 65 -0.75 11.18 -8.17
N GLY A 66 -0.73 10.09 -7.40
CA GLY A 66 -1.82 9.71 -6.49
C GLY A 66 -1.97 10.66 -5.30
N GLN A 67 -3.04 10.53 -4.56
CA GLN A 67 -3.48 11.50 -3.56
C GLN A 67 -3.28 11.07 -2.12
N MET A 68 -3.05 9.79 -1.86
CA MET A 68 -2.97 9.25 -0.48
C MET A 68 -1.89 9.94 0.36
N GLY A 69 -0.73 10.25 -0.24
CA GLY A 69 0.35 10.97 0.43
C GLY A 69 -0.08 12.35 0.90
N HIS A 70 -0.71 13.12 0.02
CA HIS A 70 -1.27 14.44 0.29
C HIS A 70 -2.30 14.44 1.42
N VAL A 71 -3.31 13.58 1.29
CA VAL A 71 -4.39 13.46 2.29
C VAL A 71 -3.83 13.03 3.64
N THR A 72 -2.83 12.14 3.63
CA THR A 72 -2.14 11.72 4.85
C THR A 72 -1.44 12.90 5.52
N ASP A 73 -0.62 13.67 4.78
CA ASP A 73 0.11 14.81 5.32
C ASP A 73 -0.83 15.88 5.87
N ALA A 74 -1.95 16.15 5.16
CA ALA A 74 -2.96 17.13 5.59
C ALA A 74 -3.69 16.74 6.87
N THR A 75 -3.70 15.47 7.24
CA THR A 75 -4.50 14.94 8.36
C THR A 75 -3.67 14.26 9.44
N THR A 76 -2.34 14.33 9.32
CA THR A 76 -1.39 13.74 10.27
C THR A 76 -1.49 14.41 11.64
N ILE A 77 -1.63 13.61 12.68
CA ILE A 77 -1.58 14.02 14.10
C ILE A 77 -0.36 13.47 14.83
N GLN A 78 0.35 12.50 14.22
CA GLN A 78 1.64 12.00 14.71
C GLN A 78 2.41 11.40 13.54
N PHE A 79 3.71 11.67 13.47
CA PHE A 79 4.61 11.09 12.47
C PHE A 79 5.77 10.36 13.12
N ARG A 80 6.19 9.23 12.53
CA ARG A 80 7.40 8.50 12.92
C ARG A 80 8.07 7.88 11.70
N MET A 81 9.41 7.90 11.67
CA MET A 81 10.17 7.09 10.72
C MET A 81 10.58 5.78 11.36
N LEU A 82 10.06 4.67 10.85
CA LEU A 82 10.38 3.35 11.35
C LEU A 82 11.69 2.81 10.74
N ASN A 83 12.36 1.91 11.48
CA ASN A 83 13.58 1.23 11.05
C ASN A 83 14.80 2.15 10.81
N ILE A 84 14.88 3.33 11.41
CA ILE A 84 16.03 4.24 11.25
C ILE A 84 17.35 3.53 11.52
N GLY A 85 17.45 2.74 12.60
CA GLY A 85 18.65 1.99 12.95
C GLY A 85 19.02 0.84 12.00
N LYS A 86 18.15 0.49 11.04
CA LYS A 86 18.39 -0.60 10.08
C LYS A 86 18.87 -0.12 8.71
N GLY A 87 19.00 1.19 8.53
CA GLY A 87 19.46 1.81 7.29
C GLY A 87 18.35 2.16 6.29
N PRO A 88 18.66 3.05 5.31
CA PRO A 88 17.68 3.69 4.44
C PRO A 88 16.94 2.74 3.49
N ALA A 89 17.49 1.57 3.20
CA ALA A 89 16.81 0.54 2.38
C ALA A 89 15.46 0.08 2.97
N VAL A 90 15.26 0.26 4.28
CA VAL A 90 14.07 -0.17 4.99
C VAL A 90 13.43 0.93 5.85
N TRP A 91 13.90 2.17 5.74
CA TRP A 91 13.22 3.30 6.36
C TRP A 91 11.79 3.40 5.85
N SER A 92 10.87 3.55 6.77
CA SER A 92 9.45 3.45 6.44
C SER A 92 8.68 4.51 7.22
N PRO A 93 8.20 5.57 6.55
CA PRO A 93 7.40 6.60 7.20
C PRO A 93 6.05 6.02 7.63
N ARG A 94 5.57 6.47 8.80
CA ARG A 94 4.24 6.15 9.33
C ARG A 94 3.63 7.40 9.95
N ALA A 95 2.40 7.70 9.57
CA ALA A 95 1.61 8.76 10.16
C ALA A 95 0.35 8.20 10.81
N GLN A 96 0.08 8.68 12.03
CA GLN A 96 -1.23 8.59 12.65
C GLN A 96 -2.06 9.74 12.10
N CYS A 97 -3.28 9.48 11.65
CA CYS A 97 -4.14 10.48 11.03
C CYS A 97 -5.38 10.76 11.88
N ASP A 98 -5.90 11.98 11.77
CA ASP A 98 -7.26 12.29 12.20
C ASP A 98 -8.24 11.63 11.24
N ARG A 99 -8.90 10.57 11.69
CA ARG A 99 -9.79 9.74 10.87
C ARG A 99 -10.98 10.53 10.29
N GLY A 100 -11.54 11.46 11.05
CA GLY A 100 -12.63 12.29 10.58
C GLY A 100 -12.18 13.24 9.47
N LYS A 101 -11.08 13.96 9.71
CA LYS A 101 -10.49 14.89 8.74
C LYS A 101 -9.98 14.16 7.49
N PHE A 102 -9.49 12.94 7.63
CA PHE A 102 -9.05 12.11 6.50
C PHE A 102 -10.18 11.80 5.51
N ILE A 103 -11.38 11.47 6.01
CA ILE A 103 -12.56 11.25 5.18
C ILE A 103 -12.91 12.54 4.41
N TRP A 104 -12.96 13.66 5.09
CA TRP A 104 -13.28 14.95 4.47
C TRP A 104 -12.22 15.43 3.49
N ALA A 105 -10.95 15.24 3.79
CA ALA A 105 -9.86 15.57 2.87
C ALA A 105 -9.96 14.75 1.57
N TRP A 106 -10.21 13.45 1.67
CA TRP A 106 -10.48 12.63 0.48
C TRP A 106 -11.71 13.08 -0.29
N ARG A 107 -12.80 13.37 0.42
CA ARG A 107 -14.00 13.88 -0.23
C ARG A 107 -13.71 15.17 -1.01
N THR A 108 -12.97 16.08 -0.41
CA THR A 108 -12.57 17.32 -1.05
C THR A 108 -11.72 17.07 -2.31
N VAL A 109 -10.76 16.15 -2.25
CA VAL A 109 -9.97 15.75 -3.43
C VAL A 109 -10.87 15.28 -4.55
N LEU A 110 -11.78 14.34 -4.26
CA LEU A 110 -12.67 13.77 -5.27
C LEU A 110 -13.63 14.82 -5.87
N ASP A 111 -14.23 15.66 -5.05
CA ASP A 111 -15.15 16.71 -5.50
C ASP A 111 -14.46 17.76 -6.38
N ASN A 112 -13.13 17.95 -6.27
CA ASN A 112 -12.34 18.88 -7.06
C ASN A 112 -11.54 18.22 -8.19
N THR A 113 -11.66 16.91 -8.39
CA THR A 113 -10.99 16.22 -9.49
C THR A 113 -11.78 16.40 -10.77
N PRO A 114 -11.22 17.04 -11.82
CA PRO A 114 -11.90 17.17 -13.12
C PRO A 114 -12.26 15.80 -13.70
N ASN A 115 -13.34 15.74 -14.48
CA ASN A 115 -13.86 14.53 -15.14
C ASN A 115 -14.33 13.41 -14.19
N LEU A 116 -14.47 13.69 -12.89
CA LEU A 116 -14.93 12.75 -11.88
C LEU A 116 -16.30 13.15 -11.33
N ASP A 117 -17.26 12.25 -11.46
CA ASP A 117 -18.55 12.35 -10.80
C ASP A 117 -18.65 11.29 -9.68
N ILE A 118 -19.46 11.57 -8.65
CA ILE A 118 -19.74 10.64 -7.55
C ILE A 118 -21.23 10.33 -7.53
N TRP A 119 -21.57 9.04 -7.40
CA TRP A 119 -22.93 8.55 -7.32
C TRP A 119 -23.14 7.72 -6.08
N GLN A 120 -24.06 8.15 -5.20
CA GLN A 120 -24.38 7.41 -4.00
C GLN A 120 -25.46 6.34 -4.27
N ASP A 121 -25.01 5.11 -4.45
CA ASP A 121 -25.85 3.94 -4.65
C ASP A 121 -25.02 2.67 -4.40
N GLN A 122 -25.70 1.51 -4.40
CA GLN A 122 -25.07 0.20 -4.30
C GLN A 122 -25.13 -0.50 -5.66
N ALA A 123 -23.97 -0.85 -6.22
CA ALA A 123 -23.93 -1.74 -7.37
C ALA A 123 -24.37 -3.16 -6.98
N CYS A 124 -25.25 -3.76 -7.75
CA CYS A 124 -25.80 -5.10 -7.47
C CYS A 124 -25.56 -6.11 -8.61
N GLU A 125 -25.22 -5.66 -9.81
CA GLU A 125 -24.98 -6.53 -10.95
C GLU A 125 -23.95 -5.94 -11.92
N LEU A 126 -23.03 -6.78 -12.42
CA LEU A 126 -22.15 -6.49 -13.55
C LEU A 126 -22.91 -6.75 -14.85
N LEU A 127 -23.02 -5.73 -15.70
CA LEU A 127 -23.62 -5.87 -17.03
C LEU A 127 -22.55 -6.32 -18.02
N THR A 128 -22.86 -7.33 -18.84
CA THR A 128 -21.90 -7.96 -19.74
C THR A 128 -22.53 -8.27 -21.09
N GLU A 129 -21.69 -8.33 -22.13
CA GLU A 129 -22.08 -8.81 -23.46
C GLU A 129 -21.08 -9.86 -23.98
N PRO A 130 -21.49 -10.77 -24.86
CA PRO A 130 -20.56 -11.67 -25.55
C PRO A 130 -19.59 -10.87 -26.43
N VAL A 131 -18.31 -11.26 -26.44
CA VAL A 131 -17.35 -10.75 -27.42
C VAL A 131 -17.53 -11.50 -28.72
N THR A 132 -18.12 -10.84 -29.74
CA THR A 132 -18.18 -11.38 -31.09
C THR A 132 -16.78 -11.30 -31.72
N PRO A 133 -16.23 -12.39 -32.26
CA PRO A 133 -15.01 -12.33 -33.06
C PRO A 133 -15.18 -11.35 -34.21
N HIS A 134 -14.33 -10.33 -34.31
CA HIS A 134 -14.36 -9.44 -35.48
C HIS A 134 -14.13 -10.24 -36.74
N ALA A 135 -15.01 -10.06 -37.72
CA ALA A 135 -14.98 -10.73 -39.05
C ALA A 135 -13.79 -10.30 -39.95
N ASN A 136 -12.87 -9.46 -39.45
CA ASN A 136 -11.68 -9.04 -40.18
C ASN A 136 -10.49 -9.87 -39.71
N GLY A 137 -10.13 -10.89 -40.51
CA GLY A 137 -9.09 -11.89 -40.30
C GLY A 137 -7.63 -11.37 -40.23
N GLN A 138 -7.32 -10.53 -39.27
CA GLN A 138 -5.94 -10.35 -38.83
C GLN A 138 -5.73 -11.08 -37.48
N VAL A 139 -5.44 -12.36 -37.62
CA VAL A 139 -4.86 -13.16 -36.54
C VAL A 139 -3.44 -12.63 -36.31
N SER A 140 -3.26 -11.77 -35.31
CA SER A 140 -1.91 -11.52 -34.79
C SER A 140 -1.44 -12.80 -34.12
N CYS A 141 -0.45 -13.43 -34.71
CA CYS A 141 0.24 -14.59 -34.14
C CYS A 141 1.01 -14.19 -32.88
N ALA A 142 0.35 -14.15 -31.72
CA ALA A 142 1.02 -14.18 -30.43
C ALA A 142 0.01 -14.46 -29.29
N SER A 143 0.13 -15.63 -28.72
CA SER A 143 -0.39 -16.15 -27.46
C SER A 143 -1.63 -17.05 -27.56
N ASN A 144 -1.45 -18.32 -27.16
CA ASN A 144 -2.48 -19.32 -26.89
C ASN A 144 -3.30 -19.06 -25.60
N ALA A 145 -3.36 -17.84 -25.12
CA ALA A 145 -4.30 -17.48 -24.06
C ALA A 145 -5.68 -17.30 -24.71
N ALA A 146 -6.66 -18.10 -24.28
CA ALA A 146 -8.03 -17.98 -24.77
C ALA A 146 -8.51 -16.51 -24.59
N SER A 147 -8.88 -15.85 -25.68
CA SER A 147 -9.43 -14.49 -25.64
C SER A 147 -10.67 -14.45 -24.74
N PRO A 148 -10.92 -13.36 -24.01
CA PRO A 148 -12.13 -13.21 -23.20
C PRO A 148 -13.38 -13.46 -24.05
N LYS A 149 -14.29 -14.28 -23.53
CA LYS A 149 -15.54 -14.59 -24.22
C LYS A 149 -16.63 -13.54 -23.95
N VAL A 150 -16.42 -12.72 -22.94
CA VAL A 150 -17.39 -11.78 -22.39
C VAL A 150 -16.70 -10.45 -22.12
N ARG A 151 -17.40 -9.34 -22.37
CA ARG A 151 -16.96 -7.98 -22.06
C ARG A 151 -17.87 -7.35 -21.02
N ALA A 152 -17.30 -6.62 -20.04
CA ALA A 152 -18.06 -5.72 -19.18
C ALA A 152 -18.51 -4.49 -19.96
N ILE A 153 -19.80 -4.16 -19.86
CA ILE A 153 -20.41 -3.00 -20.53
C ILE A 153 -21.04 -2.02 -19.56
N GLY A 154 -21.02 -2.31 -18.26
CA GLY A 154 -21.58 -1.45 -17.23
C GLY A 154 -21.92 -2.15 -15.95
N VAL A 155 -22.66 -1.44 -15.12
CA VAL A 155 -23.18 -1.94 -13.84
C VAL A 155 -24.62 -1.52 -13.63
N LYS A 156 -25.37 -2.33 -12.87
CA LYS A 156 -26.70 -2.00 -12.41
C LYS A 156 -26.67 -1.75 -10.90
N THR A 157 -27.44 -0.76 -10.46
CA THR A 157 -27.55 -0.42 -9.05
C THR A 157 -28.86 -0.95 -8.45
N ILE A 158 -28.95 -1.00 -7.11
CA ILE A 158 -30.17 -1.51 -6.43
C ILE A 158 -31.40 -0.64 -6.67
N TRP A 159 -31.23 0.66 -6.94
CA TRP A 159 -32.31 1.56 -7.30
C TRP A 159 -32.66 1.51 -8.81
N GLY A 160 -32.02 0.61 -9.56
CA GLY A 160 -32.34 0.33 -10.95
C GLY A 160 -31.70 1.29 -11.94
N ALA A 161 -30.68 2.05 -11.56
CA ALA A 161 -29.85 2.79 -12.53
C ALA A 161 -28.95 1.82 -13.29
N GLU A 162 -28.90 1.95 -14.62
CA GLU A 162 -27.95 1.24 -15.49
C GLU A 162 -26.89 2.24 -15.94
N ILE A 163 -25.63 1.92 -15.63
CA ILE A 163 -24.49 2.77 -15.89
C ILE A 163 -23.60 2.05 -16.89
N HIS A 164 -23.62 2.52 -18.14
CA HIS A 164 -22.82 1.94 -19.20
C HIS A 164 -21.41 2.52 -19.22
N THR A 165 -20.42 1.66 -19.50
CA THR A 165 -19.01 2.04 -19.48
C THR A 165 -18.16 1.08 -20.32
N ARG A 166 -16.95 1.52 -20.67
CA ARG A 166 -15.94 0.67 -21.33
C ARG A 166 -15.08 -0.12 -20.33
N SER A 167 -14.97 0.37 -19.10
CA SER A 167 -14.16 -0.27 -18.06
C SER A 167 -14.84 -0.18 -16.70
N VAL A 168 -14.94 -1.30 -15.98
CA VAL A 168 -15.46 -1.40 -14.63
C VAL A 168 -14.33 -1.78 -13.69
N ILE A 169 -14.12 -1.00 -12.61
CA ILE A 169 -13.14 -1.28 -11.56
C ILE A 169 -13.87 -1.62 -10.27
N VAL A 170 -13.69 -2.83 -9.75
CA VAL A 170 -14.32 -3.28 -8.50
C VAL A 170 -13.34 -3.14 -7.34
N THR A 171 -13.71 -2.33 -6.34
CA THR A 171 -12.91 -2.04 -5.15
C THR A 171 -13.75 -2.18 -3.87
N ALA A 172 -14.60 -3.20 -3.81
CA ALA A 172 -15.68 -3.34 -2.83
C ALA A 172 -15.23 -3.68 -1.39
N GLY A 173 -13.93 -3.82 -1.11
CA GLY A 173 -13.39 -4.03 0.24
C GLY A 173 -13.94 -5.30 0.92
N THR A 174 -14.55 -5.13 2.11
CA THR A 174 -15.14 -6.22 2.90
C THR A 174 -16.66 -6.36 2.72
N PHE A 175 -17.23 -5.69 1.71
CA PHE A 175 -18.70 -5.58 1.59
C PHE A 175 -19.35 -6.73 0.81
N LEU A 176 -18.62 -7.39 -0.12
CA LEU A 176 -19.17 -8.50 -0.91
C LEU A 176 -19.49 -9.69 0.00
N ASN A 177 -20.78 -10.00 0.13
CA ASN A 177 -21.31 -11.02 1.02
C ASN A 177 -20.69 -10.93 2.43
N GLY A 178 -20.49 -9.70 2.92
CA GLY A 178 -19.86 -9.40 4.20
C GLY A 178 -20.68 -9.97 5.38
N LEU A 179 -20.00 -10.61 6.35
CA LEU A 179 -20.61 -11.23 7.53
C LEU A 179 -19.78 -10.91 8.76
N LEU A 180 -20.39 -10.18 9.70
CA LEU A 180 -19.78 -9.78 10.97
C LEU A 180 -19.99 -10.86 12.03
N HIS A 181 -18.96 -11.08 12.87
CA HIS A 181 -18.99 -12.07 13.95
C HIS A 181 -18.58 -11.44 15.29
N ILE A 182 -19.40 -11.60 16.31
CA ILE A 182 -19.11 -11.28 17.71
C ILE A 182 -19.63 -12.43 18.57
N GLY A 183 -18.74 -13.24 19.14
CA GLY A 183 -19.14 -14.50 19.76
C GLY A 183 -19.91 -15.36 18.77
N ARG A 184 -21.02 -15.93 19.22
CA ARG A 184 -21.90 -16.76 18.38
C ARG A 184 -22.82 -15.96 17.45
N LYS A 185 -22.90 -14.63 17.60
CA LYS A 185 -23.77 -13.78 16.77
C LYS A 185 -23.13 -13.47 15.42
N MET A 186 -23.93 -13.58 14.36
CA MET A 186 -23.57 -13.27 12.98
C MET A 186 -24.57 -12.28 12.42
N LEU A 187 -24.07 -11.21 11.77
CA LEU A 187 -24.90 -10.19 11.13
C LEU A 187 -24.34 -9.86 9.75
N PRO A 188 -25.18 -9.85 8.69
CA PRO A 188 -24.76 -9.35 7.38
C PRO A 188 -24.29 -7.92 7.49
N GLY A 189 -23.11 -7.61 6.94
CA GLY A 189 -22.55 -6.26 6.96
C GLY A 189 -21.13 -6.23 6.44
N GLY A 190 -20.75 -5.15 5.81
CA GLY A 190 -19.37 -4.89 5.39
C GLY A 190 -18.50 -4.29 6.49
N ARG A 191 -19.12 -3.54 7.39
CA ARG A 191 -18.60 -2.99 8.66
C ARG A 191 -19.75 -2.92 9.67
N ILE A 192 -19.42 -2.71 10.95
CA ILE A 192 -20.46 -2.54 11.96
C ILE A 192 -21.38 -1.37 11.59
N ALA A 193 -22.70 -1.60 11.63
CA ALA A 193 -23.76 -0.68 11.22
C ALA A 193 -23.73 -0.26 9.72
N GLU A 194 -23.08 -1.03 8.86
CA GLU A 194 -23.10 -0.81 7.41
C GLU A 194 -23.49 -2.10 6.68
N PRO A 195 -24.42 -2.05 5.71
CA PRO A 195 -24.96 -3.24 5.07
C PRO A 195 -23.90 -3.98 4.24
N ALA A 196 -24.11 -5.28 4.03
CA ALA A 196 -23.37 -6.05 3.05
C ALA A 196 -23.90 -5.79 1.64
N VAL A 197 -23.11 -6.16 0.63
CA VAL A 197 -23.50 -6.17 -0.79
C VAL A 197 -23.72 -7.63 -1.20
N PRO A 198 -24.95 -8.15 -1.18
CA PRO A 198 -25.26 -9.48 -1.67
C PRO A 198 -25.33 -9.48 -3.22
N HIS A 199 -25.20 -10.67 -3.80
CA HIS A 199 -25.44 -10.97 -5.23
C HIS A 199 -24.47 -10.37 -6.24
N PHE A 200 -23.65 -9.38 -5.89
CA PHE A 200 -22.70 -8.81 -6.84
C PHE A 200 -21.59 -9.81 -7.23
N THR A 201 -21.11 -10.61 -6.26
CA THR A 201 -20.13 -11.68 -6.50
C THR A 201 -20.65 -12.68 -7.52
N GLU A 202 -21.89 -13.10 -7.41
CA GLU A 202 -22.53 -14.07 -8.30
C GLU A 202 -22.60 -13.55 -9.75
N SER A 203 -22.79 -12.24 -9.93
CA SER A 203 -22.80 -11.61 -11.26
C SER A 203 -21.44 -11.68 -11.97
N ILE A 204 -20.35 -11.81 -11.21
CA ILE A 204 -18.99 -11.97 -11.72
C ILE A 204 -18.64 -13.46 -11.89
N THR A 205 -18.96 -14.29 -10.89
CA THR A 205 -18.53 -15.70 -10.86
C THR A 205 -19.29 -16.56 -11.88
N ARG A 206 -20.49 -16.18 -12.30
CA ARG A 206 -21.25 -16.85 -13.38
C ARG A 206 -20.47 -16.90 -14.71
N HIS A 207 -19.47 -16.03 -14.89
CA HIS A 207 -18.59 -15.99 -16.06
C HIS A 207 -17.30 -16.81 -15.90
N GLY A 208 -17.16 -17.57 -14.78
CA GLY A 208 -16.03 -18.45 -14.54
C GLY A 208 -14.89 -17.81 -13.72
N ILE A 209 -15.07 -16.61 -13.20
CA ILE A 209 -14.11 -16.04 -12.22
C ILE A 209 -14.29 -16.78 -10.88
N ARG A 210 -13.18 -17.28 -10.34
CA ARG A 210 -13.16 -17.96 -9.04
C ARG A 210 -13.16 -16.94 -7.92
N SER A 211 -13.98 -17.18 -6.92
CA SER A 211 -14.01 -16.45 -5.65
C SER A 211 -13.83 -17.41 -4.47
N ALA A 212 -13.41 -16.88 -3.34
CA ALA A 212 -13.35 -17.58 -2.08
C ALA A 212 -13.59 -16.59 -0.92
N ARG A 213 -13.54 -17.05 0.32
CA ARG A 213 -13.75 -16.19 1.47
C ARG A 213 -12.46 -15.93 2.23
N MET A 214 -12.29 -14.70 2.68
CA MET A 214 -11.24 -14.28 3.60
C MET A 214 -11.84 -13.65 4.86
N LYS A 215 -11.03 -13.60 5.91
CA LYS A 215 -11.40 -13.03 7.20
C LYS A 215 -10.41 -11.94 7.60
N THR A 216 -10.94 -10.87 8.16
CA THR A 216 -10.15 -9.88 8.91
C THR A 216 -10.86 -9.54 10.23
N GLY A 217 -10.33 -8.60 11.00
CA GLY A 217 -10.95 -8.18 12.25
C GLY A 217 -10.50 -6.80 12.68
N THR A 218 -11.20 -6.23 13.62
CA THR A 218 -10.88 -4.93 14.22
C THR A 218 -10.98 -5.01 15.74
N PRO A 219 -10.16 -4.24 16.50
CA PRO A 219 -10.25 -4.18 17.95
C PRO A 219 -11.37 -3.23 18.42
N VAL A 220 -11.54 -3.22 19.73
CA VAL A 220 -12.44 -2.32 20.45
C VAL A 220 -12.10 -0.86 20.22
N ARG A 221 -13.10 0.03 20.36
CA ARG A 221 -12.93 1.47 20.48
C ARG A 221 -13.26 1.91 21.88
N ILE A 222 -12.36 2.70 22.48
CA ILE A 222 -12.34 3.07 23.89
C ILE A 222 -12.56 4.56 24.04
N ASP A 223 -13.31 4.97 25.08
CA ASP A 223 -13.44 6.38 25.46
C ASP A 223 -12.19 6.83 26.23
N ARG A 224 -11.44 7.77 25.66
CA ARG A 224 -10.23 8.38 26.23
C ARG A 224 -10.43 8.86 27.67
N ARG A 225 -11.60 9.41 28.02
CA ARG A 225 -11.94 9.95 29.33
C ARG A 225 -12.00 8.89 30.42
N SER A 226 -12.07 7.62 30.03
CA SER A 226 -12.15 6.46 30.92
C SER A 226 -10.80 5.77 31.14
N VAL A 227 -9.71 6.31 30.59
CA VAL A 227 -8.38 5.75 30.64
C VAL A 227 -7.53 6.51 31.65
N ASP A 228 -6.80 5.80 32.49
CA ASP A 228 -5.78 6.38 33.36
C ASP A 228 -4.41 6.39 32.67
N PHE A 229 -4.10 7.49 32.01
CA PHE A 229 -2.86 7.66 31.25
C PHE A 229 -1.60 7.68 32.10
N SER A 230 -1.71 7.95 33.42
CA SER A 230 -0.56 7.94 34.33
C SER A 230 0.07 6.56 34.49
N LEU A 231 -0.67 5.51 34.12
CA LEU A 231 -0.24 4.10 34.17
C LEU A 231 0.23 3.57 32.79
N LEU A 232 0.34 4.44 31.79
CA LEU A 232 0.73 4.08 30.43
C LEU A 232 2.04 4.73 30.04
N GLU A 233 2.78 4.07 29.14
CA GLU A 233 4.00 4.62 28.55
C GLU A 233 3.65 5.47 27.34
N GLU A 234 3.98 6.76 27.38
CA GLU A 234 3.74 7.68 26.28
C GLU A 234 4.70 7.42 25.11
N GLN A 235 4.14 7.43 23.89
CA GLN A 235 4.87 7.30 22.64
C GLN A 235 4.67 8.57 21.81
N PRO A 236 5.53 9.59 21.97
CA PRO A 236 5.44 10.83 21.21
C PRO A 236 5.80 10.62 19.74
N GLY A 237 5.32 11.51 18.90
CA GLY A 237 5.73 11.59 17.51
C GLY A 237 7.12 12.19 17.31
N GLU A 238 7.61 12.15 16.09
CA GLU A 238 8.84 12.79 15.65
C GLU A 238 8.52 14.11 14.93
N ASN A 239 9.33 15.13 15.17
CA ASN A 239 9.25 16.37 14.42
C ASN A 239 10.14 16.23 13.17
N ARG A 240 9.52 16.06 11.99
CA ARG A 240 10.22 15.95 10.73
C ARG A 240 9.88 17.09 9.77
N PRO A 241 10.83 17.56 8.95
CA PRO A 241 10.63 18.67 8.03
C PRO A 241 9.83 18.31 6.77
N TYR A 242 9.55 17.03 6.53
CA TYR A 242 8.80 16.54 5.36
C TYR A 242 7.92 15.34 5.71
N GLY A 243 6.82 15.19 4.98
CA GLY A 243 5.84 14.11 5.12
C GLY A 243 5.99 13.03 4.04
N PHE A 244 4.85 12.47 3.62
CA PHE A 244 4.77 11.49 2.53
C PHE A 244 4.82 12.13 1.15
N SER A 245 4.18 13.28 0.97
CA SER A 245 4.10 13.91 -0.34
C SER A 245 5.36 14.68 -0.70
N TYR A 246 5.79 14.50 -1.94
CA TYR A 246 6.83 15.34 -2.57
C TYR A 246 6.29 16.71 -3.00
N HIS A 247 4.99 16.93 -2.91
CA HIS A 247 4.33 18.13 -3.42
C HIS A 247 4.13 19.23 -2.38
N SER A 248 4.20 18.94 -1.09
CA SER A 248 4.00 19.94 -0.06
C SER A 248 5.31 20.61 0.33
N SER A 249 5.34 21.94 0.24
CA SER A 249 6.41 22.79 0.78
C SER A 249 6.36 22.90 2.32
N SER A 250 5.33 22.33 2.94
CA SER A 250 5.12 22.25 4.39
C SER A 250 4.58 20.87 4.73
N PRO A 251 5.00 20.26 5.85
CA PRO A 251 4.39 19.02 6.33
C PRO A 251 2.91 19.15 6.66
N PHE A 252 2.37 20.37 6.65
CA PHE A 252 0.97 20.75 6.84
C PHE A 252 0.73 22.10 6.14
N PRO A 253 -0.23 22.37 5.36
CA PRO A 253 -1.60 21.89 5.31
C PRO A 253 -2.23 21.93 3.92
N VAL A 254 -3.19 21.12 3.64
CA VAL A 254 -4.31 21.61 2.84
C VAL A 254 -5.31 22.20 3.84
N SER A 255 -5.36 23.51 3.96
CA SER A 255 -6.40 24.13 4.73
C SER A 255 -7.71 23.94 3.99
N TYR A 256 -8.77 23.64 4.72
CA TYR A 256 -10.15 23.79 4.24
C TYR A 256 -10.40 25.19 3.62
N ALA A 257 -9.59 26.19 4.00
CA ALA A 257 -9.63 27.54 3.46
C ALA A 257 -8.93 27.72 2.11
N ALA A 258 -8.02 26.84 1.70
CA ALA A 258 -7.42 26.88 0.35
C ALA A 258 -8.40 26.44 -0.74
N LEU A 259 -9.52 25.82 -0.36
CA LEU A 259 -10.61 25.46 -1.26
C LEU A 259 -11.66 26.54 -1.42
N SER A 260 -11.67 27.56 -0.58
CA SER A 260 -12.40 28.82 -0.82
C SER A 260 -11.44 29.77 -1.52
N ALA A 261 -11.87 30.41 -2.58
CA ALA A 261 -11.11 31.26 -3.51
C ALA A 261 -10.37 32.49 -2.92
N GLN A 262 -10.00 32.47 -1.64
CA GLN A 262 -9.16 33.49 -1.00
C GLN A 262 -8.17 32.84 -0.01
N PRO A 263 -6.85 32.96 -0.26
CA PRO A 263 -5.84 32.49 0.69
C PRO A 263 -5.78 33.45 1.89
N THR A 264 -6.51 33.15 2.95
CA THR A 264 -6.33 33.80 4.25
C THR A 264 -5.48 32.89 5.11
N ALA A 265 -4.33 33.38 5.57
CA ALA A 265 -3.37 32.82 6.53
C ALA A 265 -3.03 31.31 6.41
N PRO A 266 -1.78 30.90 6.62
CA PRO A 266 -1.44 29.47 6.64
C PRO A 266 -2.26 28.79 7.75
N PRO A 267 -2.90 27.63 7.47
CA PRO A 267 -3.66 26.91 8.48
C PRO A 267 -2.74 26.47 9.60
N ASN A 268 -3.24 26.52 10.82
CA ASN A 268 -2.56 25.93 11.96
C ASN A 268 -2.40 24.42 11.72
N PRO A 269 -1.18 23.87 11.87
CA PRO A 269 -0.99 22.43 11.82
C PRO A 269 -1.87 21.77 12.88
N LEU A 270 -2.35 20.53 12.58
CA LEU A 270 -3.08 19.76 13.58
C LEU A 270 -2.19 19.55 14.81
N PRO A 271 -2.75 19.56 16.03
CA PRO A 271 -1.97 19.31 17.22
C PRO A 271 -1.36 17.92 17.18
N HIS A 272 -0.09 17.82 17.53
CA HIS A 272 0.57 16.51 17.69
C HIS A 272 -0.02 15.77 18.89
N LEU A 273 -0.48 14.55 18.65
CA LEU A 273 -1.03 13.66 19.68
C LEU A 273 -0.09 12.47 19.88
N SER A 274 0.09 12.06 21.14
CA SER A 274 0.84 10.86 21.47
C SER A 274 -0.02 9.61 21.34
N CYS A 275 0.63 8.47 21.05
CA CYS A 275 0.09 7.14 21.30
C CYS A 275 0.61 6.65 22.67
N TRP A 276 0.03 5.57 23.19
CA TRP A 276 0.48 4.99 24.47
C TRP A 276 0.62 3.48 24.36
N THR A 277 1.65 2.95 25.02
CA THR A 277 1.86 1.50 25.13
C THR A 277 1.24 0.99 26.43
N CYS A 278 0.55 -0.14 26.33
CA CYS A 278 0.13 -0.94 27.46
C CYS A 278 0.28 -2.44 27.16
N TYR A 279 -0.01 -3.28 28.14
CA TYR A 279 0.17 -4.71 28.00
C TYR A 279 -1.04 -5.45 28.57
N THR A 280 -1.37 -6.61 27.99
CA THR A 280 -2.20 -7.59 28.68
C THR A 280 -1.44 -8.19 29.87
N ASN A 281 -2.13 -8.91 30.73
CA ASN A 281 -1.56 -9.60 31.88
C ASN A 281 -2.26 -10.96 32.08
N PRO A 282 -1.80 -11.83 32.99
CA PRO A 282 -2.41 -13.15 33.20
C PRO A 282 -3.91 -13.11 33.52
N ALA A 283 -4.40 -12.12 34.29
CA ALA A 283 -5.82 -11.98 34.59
C ALA A 283 -6.64 -11.64 33.33
N VAL A 284 -6.14 -10.81 32.43
CA VAL A 284 -6.73 -10.57 31.10
C VAL A 284 -6.83 -11.86 30.32
N HIS A 285 -5.76 -12.66 30.29
CA HIS A 285 -5.69 -13.91 29.53
C HIS A 285 -6.66 -14.96 30.08
N GLU A 286 -6.80 -15.05 31.41
CA GLU A 286 -7.72 -15.97 32.07
C GLU A 286 -9.17 -15.69 31.63
N ILE A 287 -9.60 -14.43 31.69
CA ILE A 287 -10.95 -14.04 31.24
C ILE A 287 -11.14 -14.29 29.75
N LEU A 288 -10.18 -13.93 28.89
CA LEU A 288 -10.31 -14.18 27.45
C LEU A 288 -10.45 -15.67 27.13
N ARG A 289 -9.75 -16.56 27.88
CA ARG A 289 -9.85 -18.01 27.71
C ARG A 289 -11.26 -18.54 27.98
N THR A 290 -12.01 -17.93 28.89
CA THR A 290 -13.41 -18.36 29.17
C THR A 290 -14.31 -18.21 27.95
N GLY A 291 -14.01 -17.28 27.05
CA GLY A 291 -14.79 -17.03 25.84
C GLY A 291 -14.37 -17.85 24.61
N LEU A 292 -13.28 -18.64 24.69
CA LEU A 292 -12.76 -19.34 23.50
C LEU A 292 -13.77 -20.34 22.88
N ALA A 293 -14.61 -21.00 23.69
CA ALA A 293 -15.65 -21.90 23.19
C ALA A 293 -16.75 -21.17 22.37
N ASP A 294 -16.90 -19.86 22.58
CA ASP A 294 -17.83 -19.01 21.86
C ASP A 294 -17.15 -18.17 20.77
N SER A 295 -15.84 -18.32 20.60
CA SER A 295 -15.10 -17.64 19.53
C SER A 295 -15.47 -18.21 18.17
N PRO A 296 -15.88 -17.39 17.20
CA PRO A 296 -16.19 -17.84 15.84
C PRO A 296 -14.98 -18.47 15.13
N LEU A 297 -13.77 -18.19 15.60
CA LEU A 297 -12.53 -18.79 15.07
C LEU A 297 -12.31 -20.24 15.52
N TYR A 298 -12.89 -20.63 16.66
CA TYR A 298 -12.66 -21.95 17.28
C TYR A 298 -13.92 -22.80 17.39
N ASN A 299 -15.12 -22.22 17.21
CA ASN A 299 -16.37 -22.95 17.23
C ASN A 299 -16.85 -23.45 15.84
N GLY A 300 -16.04 -23.24 14.79
CA GLY A 300 -16.35 -23.69 13.44
C GLY A 300 -17.21 -22.71 12.59
N GLN A 301 -17.60 -21.56 13.13
CA GLN A 301 -18.36 -20.57 12.36
C GLN A 301 -17.52 -19.95 11.24
N ILE A 302 -16.27 -19.56 11.53
CA ILE A 302 -15.31 -19.04 10.55
C ILE A 302 -14.42 -20.18 10.09
N GLN A 303 -14.48 -20.50 8.79
CA GLN A 303 -13.63 -21.49 8.15
C GLN A 303 -12.57 -20.84 7.26
N SER A 304 -12.70 -19.56 6.97
CA SER A 304 -11.78 -18.78 6.15
C SER A 304 -10.50 -18.43 6.91
N ILE A 305 -9.40 -18.27 6.17
CA ILE A 305 -8.09 -17.95 6.73
C ILE A 305 -7.99 -16.46 7.03
N GLY A 306 -7.53 -16.13 8.24
CA GLY A 306 -7.29 -14.77 8.68
C GLY A 306 -5.83 -14.31 8.46
N PRO A 307 -5.54 -13.01 8.60
CA PRO A 307 -4.21 -12.46 8.38
C PRO A 307 -3.21 -12.95 9.43
N ARG A 308 -2.13 -13.55 9.00
CA ARG A 308 -1.04 -14.07 9.85
C ARG A 308 -0.37 -13.00 10.71
N TYR A 309 -0.24 -11.79 10.19
CA TYR A 309 0.55 -10.72 10.82
C TYR A 309 -0.27 -9.73 11.64
N CYS A 310 -1.57 -9.95 11.75
CA CYS A 310 -2.45 -9.22 12.66
C CYS A 310 -3.41 -10.22 13.32
N PRO A 311 -2.88 -11.18 14.10
CA PRO A 311 -3.72 -12.16 14.76
C PRO A 311 -4.61 -11.48 15.80
N SER A 312 -5.81 -12.00 15.99
CA SER A 312 -6.68 -11.60 17.09
C SER A 312 -6.02 -11.93 18.43
N ILE A 313 -6.50 -11.32 19.52
CA ILE A 313 -5.92 -11.57 20.85
C ILE A 313 -6.15 -13.03 21.26
N GLU A 314 -7.29 -13.62 20.93
CA GLU A 314 -7.57 -15.05 21.17
C GLU A 314 -6.61 -15.95 20.39
N THR A 315 -6.24 -15.61 19.17
CA THR A 315 -5.24 -16.36 18.40
C THR A 315 -3.85 -16.26 19.04
N LYS A 316 -3.47 -15.08 19.57
CA LYS A 316 -2.21 -14.92 20.29
C LYS A 316 -2.15 -15.81 21.53
N LEU A 317 -3.26 -15.92 22.29
CA LEU A 317 -3.33 -16.76 23.50
C LEU A 317 -3.22 -18.25 23.19
N VAL A 318 -3.76 -18.69 22.07
CA VAL A 318 -3.68 -20.11 21.65
C VAL A 318 -2.30 -20.44 21.07
N THR A 319 -1.72 -19.51 20.28
CA THR A 319 -0.44 -19.74 19.60
C THR A 319 0.77 -19.57 20.57
N PHE A 320 0.64 -18.69 21.56
CA PHE A 320 1.70 -18.38 22.53
C PHE A 320 1.16 -18.51 23.97
N PRO A 321 0.78 -19.71 24.42
CA PRO A 321 0.10 -19.93 25.69
C PRO A 321 0.97 -19.53 26.92
N ASP A 322 2.29 -19.63 26.81
CA ASP A 322 3.25 -19.34 27.88
C ASP A 322 3.62 -17.84 27.99
N ARG A 323 3.12 -17.00 27.09
CA ARG A 323 3.37 -15.56 27.16
C ARG A 323 2.46 -14.95 28.22
N GLU A 324 3.07 -14.31 29.23
CA GLU A 324 2.34 -13.65 30.31
C GLU A 324 1.75 -12.30 29.89
N GLN A 325 2.25 -11.70 28.80
CA GLN A 325 1.78 -10.41 28.31
C GLN A 325 1.93 -10.26 26.80
N HIS A 326 1.03 -9.47 26.18
CA HIS A 326 1.09 -9.02 24.81
C HIS A 326 1.06 -7.50 24.75
N PRO A 327 1.89 -6.85 23.91
CA PRO A 327 1.87 -5.41 23.76
C PRO A 327 0.61 -4.95 23.06
N LEU A 328 0.06 -3.84 23.53
CA LEU A 328 -1.06 -3.12 22.99
C LEU A 328 -0.67 -1.65 22.81
N PHE A 329 -1.22 -1.02 21.78
CA PHE A 329 -1.01 0.40 21.51
C PHE A 329 -2.34 1.12 21.49
N LEU A 330 -2.48 2.12 22.34
CA LEU A 330 -3.65 2.98 22.40
C LEU A 330 -3.40 4.19 21.48
N GLU A 331 -4.16 4.28 20.41
CA GLU A 331 -3.96 5.24 19.32
C GLU A 331 -5.16 6.18 19.22
N PRO A 332 -4.98 7.53 19.22
CA PRO A 332 -6.09 8.47 19.06
C PRO A 332 -6.68 8.37 17.64
N GLU A 333 -8.01 8.39 17.51
CA GLU A 333 -8.68 8.40 16.22
C GLU A 333 -8.89 9.81 15.64
N GLY A 334 -8.57 10.85 16.37
CA GLY A 334 -8.63 12.23 15.89
C GLY A 334 -8.45 13.26 16.98
N THR A 335 -8.42 14.53 16.56
CA THR A 335 -8.24 15.69 17.44
C THR A 335 -9.54 16.09 18.14
N ASP A 336 -10.68 15.90 17.49
CA ASP A 336 -11.98 16.37 17.92
C ASP A 336 -12.87 15.24 18.45
N THR A 337 -12.29 14.09 18.78
CA THR A 337 -12.97 12.92 19.32
C THR A 337 -12.27 12.35 20.55
N ASN A 338 -13.04 11.73 21.44
CA ASN A 338 -12.50 10.94 22.55
C ASN A 338 -12.32 9.46 22.18
N GLU A 339 -12.53 9.09 20.92
CA GLU A 339 -12.39 7.71 20.47
C GLU A 339 -10.91 7.32 20.34
N MET A 340 -10.56 6.19 20.96
CA MET A 340 -9.22 5.61 20.91
C MET A 340 -9.30 4.20 20.31
N TYR A 341 -8.37 3.88 19.44
CA TYR A 341 -8.17 2.56 18.85
C TYR A 341 -7.19 1.75 19.68
N LEU A 342 -7.56 0.55 20.11
CA LEU A 342 -6.68 -0.33 20.88
C LEU A 342 -6.00 -1.34 19.96
N ASN A 343 -4.91 -0.93 19.32
CA ASN A 343 -4.12 -1.80 18.43
C ASN A 343 -3.53 -2.99 19.20
N GLY A 344 -3.63 -4.18 18.60
CA GLY A 344 -3.16 -5.43 19.21
C GLY A 344 -4.22 -6.22 19.98
N PHE A 345 -5.40 -5.61 20.24
CA PHE A 345 -6.56 -6.26 20.89
C PHE A 345 -7.73 -6.49 19.90
N SER A 346 -7.42 -6.90 18.66
CA SER A 346 -8.45 -7.37 17.75
C SER A 346 -9.09 -8.64 18.32
N SER A 347 -10.42 -8.70 18.41
CA SER A 347 -11.12 -9.83 18.99
C SER A 347 -12.47 -10.04 18.33
N SER A 348 -12.91 -11.30 18.30
CA SER A 348 -14.26 -11.70 17.92
C SER A 348 -15.00 -12.45 19.05
N LEU A 349 -14.44 -12.47 20.24
CA LEU A 349 -15.06 -13.04 21.43
C LEU A 349 -16.37 -12.34 21.79
N PRO A 350 -17.25 -12.94 22.61
CA PRO A 350 -18.41 -12.26 23.15
C PRO A 350 -18.07 -10.89 23.76
N MET A 351 -18.93 -9.91 23.56
CA MET A 351 -18.69 -8.52 23.96
C MET A 351 -18.39 -8.39 25.46
N GLU A 352 -19.10 -9.16 26.27
CA GLU A 352 -18.95 -9.19 27.73
C GLU A 352 -17.55 -9.65 28.12
N VAL A 353 -17.03 -10.69 27.48
CA VAL A 353 -15.68 -11.22 27.71
C VAL A 353 -14.61 -10.19 27.33
N GLN A 354 -14.79 -9.48 26.19
CA GLN A 354 -13.87 -8.43 25.77
C GLN A 354 -13.79 -7.31 26.82
N ILE A 355 -14.92 -6.83 27.31
CA ILE A 355 -15.01 -5.72 28.27
C ILE A 355 -14.44 -6.12 29.63
N GLU A 356 -14.83 -7.29 30.16
CA GLU A 356 -14.32 -7.75 31.46
C GLU A 356 -12.81 -8.03 31.45
N ALA A 357 -12.29 -8.56 30.34
CA ALA A 357 -10.85 -8.75 30.16
C ALA A 357 -10.12 -7.41 30.16
N LEU A 358 -10.61 -6.40 29.45
CA LEU A 358 -10.00 -5.07 29.42
C LEU A 358 -9.95 -4.40 30.79
N LYS A 359 -10.97 -4.58 31.66
CA LYS A 359 -10.99 -4.04 33.02
C LYS A 359 -9.84 -4.57 33.91
N GLN A 360 -9.23 -5.70 33.55
CA GLN A 360 -8.09 -6.26 34.27
C GLN A 360 -6.77 -5.54 33.95
N ILE A 361 -6.72 -4.66 32.94
CA ILE A 361 -5.58 -3.79 32.68
C ILE A 361 -5.67 -2.60 33.65
N PRO A 362 -4.64 -2.31 34.46
CA PRO A 362 -4.71 -1.27 35.50
C PRO A 362 -5.21 0.10 34.99
N ALA A 363 -4.75 0.53 33.83
CA ALA A 363 -5.17 1.78 33.20
C ALA A 363 -6.65 1.79 32.73
N PHE A 364 -7.28 0.62 32.63
CA PHE A 364 -8.62 0.42 32.05
C PHE A 364 -9.69 -0.04 33.04
N ARG A 365 -9.42 0.05 34.35
CA ARG A 365 -10.37 -0.40 35.39
C ARG A 365 -11.76 0.23 35.29
N LYS A 366 -11.85 1.47 34.80
CA LYS A 366 -13.10 2.24 34.63
C LYS A 366 -13.47 2.41 33.16
N ILE A 367 -12.99 1.51 32.29
CA ILE A 367 -13.11 1.65 30.85
C ILE A 367 -14.55 1.75 30.37
N LYS A 368 -14.78 2.65 29.42
CA LYS A 368 -15.99 2.74 28.62
C LYS A 368 -15.64 2.40 27.17
N VAL A 369 -16.43 1.56 26.56
CA VAL A 369 -16.23 1.07 25.20
C VAL A 369 -17.30 1.66 24.30
N TYR A 370 -16.91 2.32 23.21
CA TYR A 370 -17.84 2.82 22.18
C TYR A 370 -18.39 1.68 21.32
N ARG A 371 -17.54 0.72 20.96
CA ARG A 371 -17.91 -0.48 20.21
C ARG A 371 -16.93 -1.63 20.44
N PRO A 372 -17.43 -2.88 20.45
CA PRO A 372 -16.58 -4.06 20.61
C PRO A 372 -15.71 -4.29 19.39
N GLY A 373 -14.70 -5.15 19.56
CA GLY A 373 -14.01 -5.79 18.46
C GLY A 373 -14.92 -6.81 17.77
N TYR A 374 -14.68 -7.06 16.48
CA TYR A 374 -15.39 -8.07 15.70
C TYR A 374 -14.51 -8.64 14.60
N ALA A 375 -14.85 -9.85 14.16
CA ALA A 375 -14.31 -10.40 12.91
C ALA A 375 -15.31 -10.15 11.78
N ILE A 376 -14.78 -10.08 10.55
CA ILE A 376 -15.59 -10.00 9.34
C ILE A 376 -15.06 -11.00 8.32
N GLU A 377 -15.96 -11.78 7.72
CA GLU A 377 -15.75 -12.58 6.53
C GLU A 377 -16.32 -11.86 5.30
N TYR A 378 -15.66 -11.99 4.18
CA TYR A 378 -16.05 -11.34 2.92
C TYR A 378 -15.52 -12.14 1.73
N ASP A 379 -16.11 -11.93 0.55
CA ASP A 379 -15.65 -12.55 -0.67
C ASP A 379 -14.42 -11.81 -1.24
N PHE A 380 -13.50 -12.60 -1.78
CA PHE A 380 -12.40 -12.12 -2.61
C PHE A 380 -12.31 -12.97 -3.88
N PHE A 381 -11.65 -12.43 -4.89
CA PHE A 381 -11.39 -13.12 -6.16
C PHE A 381 -9.93 -13.53 -6.23
N ASP A 382 -9.67 -14.75 -6.71
CA ASP A 382 -8.31 -15.25 -6.88
C ASP A 382 -7.52 -14.34 -7.85
N PRO A 383 -6.48 -13.62 -7.37
CA PRO A 383 -5.78 -12.63 -8.20
C PRO A 383 -4.93 -13.24 -9.31
N THR A 384 -4.70 -14.56 -9.33
CA THR A 384 -4.03 -15.24 -10.45
C THR A 384 -4.83 -15.17 -11.76
N GLN A 385 -6.12 -14.83 -11.67
CA GLN A 385 -7.00 -14.60 -12.82
C GLN A 385 -6.88 -13.20 -13.42
N LEU A 386 -5.99 -12.36 -12.87
CA LEU A 386 -5.72 -11.01 -13.35
C LEU A 386 -4.41 -10.95 -14.13
N LYS A 387 -4.35 -10.01 -15.07
CA LYS A 387 -3.12 -9.54 -15.71
C LYS A 387 -2.34 -8.63 -14.75
N HIS A 388 -1.09 -8.30 -15.04
CA HIS A 388 -0.32 -7.29 -14.28
C HIS A 388 -0.94 -5.87 -14.34
N THR A 389 -1.85 -5.63 -15.27
CA THR A 389 -2.69 -4.41 -15.34
C THR A 389 -3.85 -4.41 -14.34
N LEU A 390 -4.05 -5.51 -13.59
CA LEU A 390 -5.21 -5.82 -12.75
C LEU A 390 -6.52 -6.01 -13.54
N GLU A 391 -6.46 -6.09 -14.86
CA GLU A 391 -7.59 -6.50 -15.69
C GLU A 391 -7.79 -8.01 -15.62
N SER A 392 -9.04 -8.45 -15.61
CA SER A 392 -9.41 -9.87 -15.68
C SER A 392 -8.92 -10.54 -16.97
N LYS A 393 -8.41 -11.76 -16.88
CA LYS A 393 -8.11 -12.61 -18.03
C LYS A 393 -9.36 -13.22 -18.66
N ILE A 394 -10.51 -13.16 -17.95
CA ILE A 394 -11.75 -13.85 -18.28
C ILE A 394 -12.83 -12.89 -18.83
N ILE A 395 -12.98 -11.72 -18.19
CA ILE A 395 -13.95 -10.69 -18.60
C ILE A 395 -13.18 -9.46 -19.08
N ASP A 396 -13.30 -9.13 -20.34
CA ASP A 396 -12.67 -7.94 -20.94
C ASP A 396 -13.25 -6.66 -20.32
N GLY A 397 -12.39 -5.67 -19.99
CA GLY A 397 -12.81 -4.41 -19.38
C GLY A 397 -13.19 -4.48 -17.89
N LEU A 398 -13.05 -5.63 -17.24
CA LEU A 398 -13.23 -5.75 -15.78
C LEU A 398 -11.86 -5.70 -15.07
N PHE A 399 -11.71 -4.76 -14.14
CA PHE A 399 -10.54 -4.62 -13.26
C PHE A 399 -10.93 -4.88 -11.81
N LEU A 400 -10.03 -5.51 -11.05
CA LEU A 400 -10.22 -5.77 -9.63
C LEU A 400 -9.04 -5.16 -8.86
N ALA A 401 -9.31 -4.40 -7.79
CA ALA A 401 -8.25 -3.76 -7.03
C ALA A 401 -8.55 -3.69 -5.53
N GLY A 402 -7.51 -3.80 -4.73
CA GLY A 402 -7.59 -3.70 -3.27
C GLY A 402 -7.95 -5.01 -2.59
N GLN A 403 -8.78 -4.94 -1.57
CA GLN A 403 -9.05 -6.09 -0.69
C GLN A 403 -9.78 -7.24 -1.38
N VAL A 404 -10.51 -6.96 -2.45
CA VAL A 404 -11.16 -7.98 -3.29
C VAL A 404 -10.16 -8.90 -4.01
N ASN A 405 -8.87 -8.53 -4.05
CA ASN A 405 -7.76 -9.37 -4.54
C ASN A 405 -7.05 -10.13 -3.41
N GLY A 406 -7.65 -10.19 -2.22
CA GLY A 406 -7.07 -10.90 -1.08
C GLY A 406 -5.94 -10.16 -0.37
N THR A 407 -5.84 -8.84 -0.49
CA THR A 407 -4.88 -8.02 0.26
C THR A 407 -5.49 -7.43 1.52
N THR A 408 -4.65 -7.10 2.52
CA THR A 408 -5.06 -6.34 3.70
C THR A 408 -4.10 -5.17 3.93
N GLY A 409 -4.63 -3.96 3.81
CA GLY A 409 -3.93 -2.69 4.05
C GLY A 409 -4.41 -1.60 3.12
N TYR A 410 -4.44 -0.38 3.65
CA TYR A 410 -4.91 0.79 2.91
C TYR A 410 -3.99 1.13 1.74
N GLU A 411 -2.69 1.00 1.97
CA GLU A 411 -1.63 1.34 1.03
C GLU A 411 -1.59 0.33 -0.13
N GLU A 412 -1.70 -0.96 0.18
CA GLU A 412 -1.80 -2.02 -0.82
C GLU A 412 -3.05 -1.85 -1.69
N ALA A 413 -4.16 -1.44 -1.08
CA ALA A 413 -5.40 -1.15 -1.81
C ALA A 413 -5.25 0.08 -2.71
N ALA A 414 -4.69 1.17 -2.19
CA ALA A 414 -4.47 2.42 -2.92
C ALA A 414 -3.53 2.22 -4.12
N GLY A 415 -2.40 1.52 -3.94
CA GLY A 415 -1.46 1.21 -5.03
C GLY A 415 -2.10 0.39 -6.15
N GLN A 416 -2.90 -0.63 -5.80
CA GLN A 416 -3.66 -1.40 -6.79
C GLN A 416 -4.70 -0.54 -7.49
N GLY A 417 -5.43 0.30 -6.72
CA GLY A 417 -6.43 1.21 -7.26
C GLY A 417 -5.85 2.14 -8.31
N LEU A 418 -4.71 2.77 -8.01
CA LEU A 418 -4.01 3.66 -8.95
C LEU A 418 -3.67 2.92 -10.25
N VAL A 419 -3.05 1.73 -10.17
CA VAL A 419 -2.66 0.96 -11.35
C VAL A 419 -3.88 0.51 -12.16
N ALA A 420 -4.96 0.08 -11.50
CA ALA A 420 -6.19 -0.30 -12.17
C ALA A 420 -6.85 0.92 -12.87
N GLY A 421 -6.87 2.08 -12.20
CA GLY A 421 -7.41 3.33 -12.76
C GLY A 421 -6.67 3.77 -14.00
N VAL A 422 -5.34 3.78 -13.95
CA VAL A 422 -4.48 4.10 -15.11
C VAL A 422 -4.77 3.17 -16.27
N ASN A 423 -4.77 1.85 -16.05
CA ASN A 423 -4.97 0.88 -17.11
C ASN A 423 -6.40 0.89 -17.67
N ALA A 424 -7.40 1.19 -16.84
CA ALA A 424 -8.77 1.37 -17.31
C ALA A 424 -8.89 2.58 -18.24
N ALA A 425 -8.24 3.70 -17.92
CA ALA A 425 -8.20 4.88 -18.78
C ALA A 425 -7.44 4.61 -20.10
N LEU A 426 -6.25 3.99 -20.05
CA LEU A 426 -5.47 3.62 -21.22
C LEU A 426 -6.25 2.69 -22.15
N LYS A 427 -7.01 1.73 -21.59
CA LYS A 427 -7.88 0.84 -22.35
C LYS A 427 -8.97 1.61 -23.10
N CYS A 428 -9.54 2.65 -22.49
CA CYS A 428 -10.57 3.46 -23.13
C CYS A 428 -10.07 4.22 -24.36
N VAL A 429 -8.79 4.63 -24.36
CA VAL A 429 -8.16 5.30 -25.51
C VAL A 429 -7.43 4.35 -26.45
N GLY A 430 -7.32 3.07 -26.12
CA GLY A 430 -6.71 2.03 -26.95
C GLY A 430 -5.19 2.13 -27.06
N THR A 431 -4.51 2.60 -26.02
CA THR A 431 -3.06 2.73 -25.95
C THR A 431 -2.40 1.58 -25.18
N ASP A 432 -1.07 1.54 -25.17
CA ASP A 432 -0.29 0.54 -24.47
C ASP A 432 -0.58 0.52 -22.97
N THR A 433 -0.46 -0.66 -22.37
CA THR A 433 -0.74 -0.88 -20.96
C THR A 433 0.40 -0.39 -20.05
N PHE A 434 0.04 0.04 -18.85
CA PHE A 434 0.96 0.42 -17.80
C PHE A 434 1.23 -0.77 -16.86
N VAL A 435 2.46 -1.24 -16.84
CA VAL A 435 2.92 -2.30 -15.94
C VAL A 435 4.14 -1.82 -15.17
N MET A 436 4.18 -2.12 -13.88
CA MET A 436 5.31 -1.83 -13.00
C MET A 436 6.07 -3.11 -12.68
N HIS A 437 7.40 -3.04 -12.78
CA HIS A 437 8.28 -4.16 -12.50
C HIS A 437 8.71 -4.21 -11.02
N ARG A 438 9.19 -5.37 -10.58
CA ARG A 438 9.61 -5.63 -9.19
C ARG A 438 10.83 -4.83 -8.74
N ASP A 439 11.68 -4.42 -9.66
CA ASP A 439 12.85 -3.58 -9.43
C ASP A 439 12.56 -2.07 -9.56
N GLU A 440 11.37 -1.71 -10.03
CA GLU A 440 10.91 -0.33 -10.15
C GLU A 440 10.15 0.14 -8.90
N SER A 441 9.36 -0.76 -8.27
CA SER A 441 8.47 -0.34 -7.18
C SER A 441 8.00 -1.47 -6.27
N TYR A 442 7.64 -1.14 -5.03
CA TYR A 442 6.89 -2.02 -4.13
C TYR A 442 5.50 -2.33 -4.66
N ILE A 443 4.87 -1.40 -5.40
CA ILE A 443 3.59 -1.64 -6.08
C ILE A 443 3.77 -2.72 -7.14
N GLY A 444 4.87 -2.70 -7.90
CA GLY A 444 5.22 -3.76 -8.84
C GLY A 444 5.45 -5.12 -8.17
N VAL A 445 6.17 -5.15 -7.04
CA VAL A 445 6.33 -6.37 -6.23
C VAL A 445 4.98 -6.90 -5.75
N LEU A 446 4.11 -6.03 -5.23
CA LEU A 446 2.77 -6.36 -4.76
C LEU A 446 1.93 -7.02 -5.86
N ILE A 447 1.83 -6.38 -7.02
CA ILE A 447 0.99 -6.86 -8.13
C ILE A 447 1.55 -8.16 -8.69
N ASP A 448 2.87 -8.24 -8.91
CA ASP A 448 3.49 -9.47 -9.40
C ASP A 448 3.28 -10.64 -8.44
N ASP A 449 3.45 -10.44 -7.12
CA ASP A 449 3.17 -11.50 -6.12
C ASP A 449 1.70 -11.98 -6.20
N LEU A 450 0.74 -11.05 -6.32
CA LEU A 450 -0.68 -11.38 -6.41
C LEU A 450 -1.00 -12.21 -7.67
N VAL A 451 -0.61 -11.73 -8.84
CA VAL A 451 -1.03 -12.33 -10.11
C VAL A 451 -0.27 -13.58 -10.49
N THR A 452 0.94 -13.78 -9.91
CA THR A 452 1.78 -14.95 -10.20
C THR A 452 1.72 -16.02 -9.13
N LYS A 453 1.71 -15.63 -7.85
CA LYS A 453 1.72 -16.58 -6.71
C LYS A 453 0.33 -16.85 -6.15
N GLY A 454 -0.60 -15.90 -6.35
CA GLY A 454 -1.90 -15.94 -5.68
C GLY A 454 -1.78 -15.64 -4.17
N VAL A 455 -2.85 -15.92 -3.45
CA VAL A 455 -2.94 -15.69 -2.01
C VAL A 455 -3.60 -16.89 -1.32
N ASP A 456 -2.88 -17.49 -0.37
CA ASP A 456 -3.43 -18.54 0.50
C ASP A 456 -3.96 -17.93 1.83
N GLU A 457 -3.45 -16.77 2.21
CA GLU A 457 -3.86 -15.96 3.37
C GLU A 457 -3.92 -14.48 2.95
N PRO A 458 -4.61 -13.61 3.70
CA PRO A 458 -4.64 -12.18 3.36
C PRO A 458 -3.24 -11.60 3.19
N TYR A 459 -2.93 -11.19 1.96
CA TYR A 459 -1.60 -10.68 1.59
C TYR A 459 -1.30 -9.35 2.28
N ARG A 460 -0.07 -9.20 2.76
CA ARG A 460 0.47 -7.97 3.31
C ARG A 460 1.88 -7.71 2.78
N MET A 461 2.17 -6.48 2.42
CA MET A 461 3.51 -6.10 1.98
C MET A 461 4.48 -5.99 3.15
N PHE A 462 5.68 -6.55 2.95
CA PHE A 462 6.84 -6.42 3.84
C PHE A 462 8.09 -6.14 3.02
N THR A 463 9.09 -5.52 3.66
CA THR A 463 10.37 -5.25 2.99
C THR A 463 11.10 -6.53 2.57
N SER A 464 10.82 -7.67 3.23
CA SER A 464 11.39 -8.97 2.86
C SER A 464 10.86 -9.55 1.54
N ARG A 465 9.73 -9.04 1.04
CA ARG A 465 9.18 -9.48 -0.25
C ARG A 465 9.87 -8.83 -1.45
N ALA A 466 10.52 -7.70 -1.25
CA ALA A 466 11.27 -6.98 -2.28
C ALA A 466 12.73 -7.48 -2.29
N GLU A 467 13.16 -8.02 -3.42
CA GLU A 467 14.53 -8.48 -3.65
C GLU A 467 15.49 -7.28 -3.72
N TYR A 468 15.08 -6.21 -4.39
CA TYR A 468 15.92 -5.03 -4.71
C TYR A 468 15.67 -3.85 -3.77
N ARG A 469 15.61 -4.08 -2.46
CA ARG A 469 15.22 -3.07 -1.45
C ARG A 469 16.03 -1.79 -1.50
N ILE A 470 17.33 -1.88 -1.84
CA ILE A 470 18.18 -0.70 -1.93
C ILE A 470 17.83 0.19 -3.14
N LEU A 471 17.21 -0.37 -4.17
CA LEU A 471 16.69 0.36 -5.32
C LEU A 471 15.29 0.95 -5.04
N LEU A 472 14.52 0.35 -4.11
CA LEU A 472 13.12 0.69 -3.84
C LEU A 472 12.94 1.55 -2.58
N ARG A 473 13.95 2.37 -2.25
CA ARG A 473 13.89 3.23 -1.06
C ARG A 473 12.77 4.25 -1.16
N GLN A 474 12.25 4.63 0.02
CA GLN A 474 11.19 5.63 0.11
C GLN A 474 11.65 7.04 -0.32
N ASP A 475 12.95 7.35 -0.17
CA ASP A 475 13.54 8.67 -0.46
C ASP A 475 13.71 8.96 -1.96
N ASP A 476 13.67 7.93 -2.82
CA ASP A 476 13.89 8.07 -4.27
C ASP A 476 12.73 7.58 -5.14
N ALA A 477 11.53 7.43 -4.59
CA ALA A 477 10.36 7.01 -5.37
C ALA A 477 10.05 7.97 -6.52
N ASP A 478 10.18 9.28 -6.30
CA ASP A 478 10.03 10.32 -7.34
C ASP A 478 11.02 10.12 -8.51
N ARG A 479 12.27 9.78 -8.21
CA ARG A 479 13.30 9.51 -9.23
C ARG A 479 12.95 8.32 -10.12
N ARG A 480 12.32 7.30 -9.56
CA ARG A 480 11.97 6.08 -10.29
C ARG A 480 10.70 6.24 -11.12
N LEU A 481 9.74 7.04 -10.66
CA LEU A 481 8.35 6.95 -11.11
C LEU A 481 7.78 8.25 -11.67
N THR A 482 8.22 9.44 -11.23
CA THR A 482 7.55 10.71 -11.60
C THR A 482 7.69 11.06 -13.07
N GLU A 483 8.86 10.80 -13.70
CA GLU A 483 9.03 11.05 -15.13
C GLU A 483 8.12 10.16 -15.98
N LYS A 484 8.04 8.86 -15.64
CA LYS A 484 7.13 7.89 -16.28
C LYS A 484 5.66 8.29 -16.10
N ALA A 485 5.30 8.74 -14.89
CA ALA A 485 3.95 9.20 -14.59
C ALA A 485 3.55 10.45 -15.37
N TYR A 486 4.48 11.40 -15.54
CA TYR A 486 4.27 12.60 -16.35
C TYR A 486 4.07 12.27 -17.83
N GLN A 487 4.90 11.38 -18.38
CA GLN A 487 4.78 10.92 -19.78
C GLN A 487 3.45 10.21 -20.06
N LEU A 488 2.90 9.51 -19.06
CA LEU A 488 1.59 8.86 -19.14
C LEU A 488 0.41 9.81 -18.90
N GLY A 489 0.66 11.05 -18.49
CA GLY A 489 -0.39 12.03 -18.17
C GLY A 489 -1.05 11.83 -16.81
N ILE A 490 -0.47 11.02 -15.91
CA ILE A 490 -0.96 10.79 -14.54
C ILE A 490 -0.51 11.92 -13.62
N ALA A 491 0.78 12.26 -13.67
CA ALA A 491 1.36 13.33 -12.87
C ALA A 491 1.22 14.69 -13.58
N THR A 492 0.95 15.73 -12.81
CA THR A 492 0.86 17.10 -13.32
C THR A 492 2.23 17.65 -13.73
N LYS A 493 2.21 18.69 -14.60
CA LYS A 493 3.45 19.40 -14.98
C LYS A 493 4.16 20.00 -13.76
N GLU A 494 3.40 20.58 -12.83
CA GLU A 494 3.95 21.16 -11.59
C GLU A 494 4.74 20.12 -10.80
N ARG A 495 4.18 18.90 -10.63
CA ARG A 495 4.87 17.80 -9.96
C ARG A 495 6.15 17.38 -10.68
N TYR A 496 6.12 17.31 -12.00
CA TYR A 496 7.28 17.01 -12.81
C TYR A 496 8.37 18.10 -12.69
N ASP A 497 7.98 19.38 -12.71
CA ASP A 497 8.90 20.50 -12.55
C ASP A 497 9.61 20.46 -11.18
N TRP A 498 8.87 20.15 -10.12
CA TRP A 498 9.44 19.96 -8.76
C TRP A 498 10.41 18.77 -8.69
N TRP A 499 10.09 17.69 -9.37
CA TRP A 499 11.01 16.56 -9.49
C TRP A 499 12.29 16.98 -10.23
N MET A 500 12.19 17.71 -11.30
CA MET A 500 13.35 18.19 -12.08
C MET A 500 14.24 19.12 -11.26
N GLU A 501 13.65 20.02 -10.47
CA GLU A 501 14.39 20.89 -9.53
C GLU A 501 15.14 20.05 -8.47
N LYS A 502 14.44 19.11 -7.82
CA LYS A 502 15.05 18.21 -6.84
C LYS A 502 16.17 17.37 -7.45
N LYS A 503 15.97 16.82 -8.63
CA LYS A 503 16.97 16.03 -9.37
C LYS A 503 18.23 16.83 -9.62
N GLN A 504 18.08 18.04 -10.15
CA GLN A 504 19.20 18.94 -10.44
C GLN A 504 19.97 19.31 -9.16
N ALA A 505 19.27 19.59 -8.07
CA ALA A 505 19.85 19.91 -6.78
C ALA A 505 20.69 18.74 -6.20
N ILE A 506 20.16 17.52 -6.28
CA ILE A 506 20.88 16.32 -5.83
C ILE A 506 22.14 16.12 -6.69
N GLU A 507 22.02 16.24 -8.01
CA GLU A 507 23.16 16.09 -8.94
C GLU A 507 24.22 17.17 -8.72
N GLU A 508 23.86 18.41 -8.40
CA GLU A 508 24.79 19.48 -8.04
C GLU A 508 25.58 19.11 -6.77
N ILE A 509 24.92 18.63 -5.73
CA ILE A 509 25.57 18.21 -4.47
C ILE A 509 26.50 17.01 -4.71
N GLU A 510 26.06 15.99 -5.46
CA GLU A 510 26.88 14.82 -5.79
C GLU A 510 28.13 15.20 -6.58
N ASN A 511 27.97 16.04 -7.61
CA ASN A 511 29.09 16.53 -8.43
C ASN A 511 30.07 17.36 -7.61
N PHE A 512 29.59 18.21 -6.71
CA PHE A 512 30.46 18.93 -5.79
C PHE A 512 31.25 17.96 -4.91
N CYS A 513 30.61 16.96 -4.29
CA CYS A 513 31.26 16.00 -3.40
C CYS A 513 32.32 15.14 -4.12
N SER A 514 32.06 14.73 -5.36
CA SER A 514 32.96 13.91 -6.16
C SER A 514 34.18 14.73 -6.69
N ASN A 515 34.01 16.04 -6.90
CA ASN A 515 35.08 16.90 -7.40
C ASN A 515 35.90 17.56 -6.30
N LYS A 516 35.31 17.86 -5.15
CA LYS A 516 35.97 18.56 -4.03
C LYS A 516 36.99 17.68 -3.34
N THR A 517 38.23 18.10 -3.34
CA THR A 517 39.32 17.48 -2.59
C THR A 517 39.45 18.17 -1.23
N ILE A 518 39.50 17.40 -0.16
CA ILE A 518 39.66 17.84 1.23
C ILE A 518 41.07 17.48 1.71
N LYS A 519 41.80 18.48 2.21
CA LYS A 519 43.14 18.27 2.74
C LYS A 519 43.09 17.88 4.21
N ALA A 520 43.97 16.97 4.63
CA ALA A 520 44.08 16.50 6.00
C ALA A 520 44.15 17.65 7.03
N LYS A 521 44.95 18.69 6.72
CA LYS A 521 45.14 19.86 7.59
C LYS A 521 43.86 20.68 7.81
N GLU A 522 42.88 20.62 6.91
CA GLU A 522 41.67 21.42 6.94
C GLU A 522 40.56 20.76 7.77
N ILE A 523 40.59 19.42 7.95
CA ILE A 523 39.44 18.66 8.49
C ILE A 523 39.81 17.75 9.66
N ASN A 524 41.08 17.40 9.90
CA ASN A 524 41.46 16.39 10.89
C ASN A 524 40.96 16.71 12.30
N SER A 525 41.10 17.96 12.76
CA SER A 525 40.58 18.38 14.06
C SER A 525 39.07 18.14 14.20
N ALA A 526 38.31 18.39 13.12
CA ALA A 526 36.87 18.10 13.09
C ALA A 526 36.61 16.58 13.07
N LEU A 527 37.37 15.79 12.32
CA LEU A 527 37.23 14.34 12.26
C LEU A 527 37.46 13.68 13.62
N GLU A 528 38.47 14.11 14.36
CA GLU A 528 38.76 13.66 15.72
C GLU A 528 37.60 13.97 16.67
N SER A 529 37.07 15.21 16.63
CA SER A 529 35.91 15.61 17.43
C SER A 529 34.64 14.85 17.10
N LEU A 530 34.51 14.39 15.85
CA LEU A 530 33.39 13.57 15.36
C LEU A 530 33.60 12.06 15.58
N GLY A 531 34.70 11.66 16.22
CA GLY A 531 34.97 10.26 16.58
C GLY A 531 35.32 9.37 15.39
N THR A 532 35.96 9.94 14.34
CA THR A 532 36.42 9.18 13.18
C THR A 532 37.92 9.37 12.93
N THR A 533 38.54 8.42 12.23
CA THR A 533 39.99 8.42 11.98
C THR A 533 40.43 9.63 11.15
N PRO A 534 41.46 10.37 11.59
CA PRO A 534 42.06 11.46 10.80
C PRO A 534 42.57 10.99 9.43
N LEU A 535 42.63 11.92 8.49
CA LEU A 535 43.19 11.67 7.16
C LEU A 535 44.73 11.71 7.18
N GLN A 536 45.32 10.76 6.49
CA GLN A 536 46.77 10.78 6.22
C GLN A 536 47.11 11.56 4.94
N PHE A 537 46.17 11.50 3.96
CA PHE A 537 46.30 12.16 2.65
C PHE A 537 45.04 12.95 2.34
N SER A 538 45.11 13.80 1.32
CA SER A 538 43.93 14.46 0.77
C SER A 538 43.04 13.42 0.10
N VAL A 539 41.72 13.53 0.35
CA VAL A 539 40.70 12.62 -0.21
C VAL A 539 39.59 13.42 -0.87
N LYS A 540 38.76 12.77 -1.68
CA LYS A 540 37.53 13.37 -2.18
C LYS A 540 36.50 13.49 -1.04
N LEU A 541 35.64 14.51 -1.10
CA LEU A 541 34.62 14.72 -0.10
C LEU A 541 33.62 13.54 -0.06
N GLU A 542 33.30 12.95 -1.22
CA GLU A 542 32.46 11.76 -1.30
C GLU A 542 33.01 10.59 -0.45
N ASP A 543 34.34 10.38 -0.41
CA ASP A 543 34.97 9.33 0.40
C ASP A 543 34.82 9.58 1.92
N LEU A 544 34.82 10.86 2.32
CA LEU A 544 34.55 11.23 3.71
C LEU A 544 33.08 10.97 4.08
N ILE A 545 32.15 11.38 3.20
CA ILE A 545 30.71 11.19 3.43
C ILE A 545 30.35 9.71 3.46
N ALA A 546 31.07 8.87 2.70
CA ALA A 546 30.86 7.42 2.71
C ALA A 546 31.15 6.77 4.09
N ARG A 547 31.87 7.46 5.00
CA ARG A 547 32.12 6.95 6.34
C ARG A 547 30.82 6.95 7.19
N PRO A 548 30.47 5.82 7.88
CA PRO A 548 29.23 5.72 8.64
C PRO A 548 29.03 6.79 9.73
N GLN A 549 30.11 7.26 10.36
CA GLN A 549 30.09 8.24 11.44
C GLN A 549 29.82 9.67 10.98
N LEU A 550 30.02 9.95 9.70
CA LEU A 550 29.92 11.29 9.10
C LEU A 550 28.57 11.47 8.40
N SER A 551 28.11 12.70 8.32
CA SER A 551 26.92 13.12 7.58
C SER A 551 27.09 14.55 7.08
N PHE A 552 26.26 14.96 6.14
CA PHE A 552 26.22 16.37 5.72
C PHE A 552 26.00 17.31 6.89
N LYS A 553 25.07 16.96 7.79
CA LYS A 553 24.79 17.75 8.99
C LYS A 553 26.03 17.94 9.89
N LYS A 554 26.86 16.91 10.01
CA LYS A 554 28.08 16.95 10.82
C LYS A 554 29.24 17.67 10.11
N LEU A 555 29.34 17.57 8.77
CA LEU A 555 30.44 18.13 8.00
C LEU A 555 30.22 19.57 7.55
N SER A 556 28.97 19.99 7.30
CA SER A 556 28.64 21.32 6.80
C SER A 556 29.15 22.48 7.70
N PRO A 557 29.23 22.37 9.04
CA PRO A 557 29.82 23.41 9.87
C PRO A 557 31.33 23.61 9.62
N HIS A 558 32.01 22.56 9.12
CA HIS A 558 33.47 22.57 8.87
C HIS A 558 33.85 22.77 7.39
N ILE A 559 32.84 22.65 6.47
CA ILE A 559 33.03 22.81 5.04
C ILE A 559 32.02 23.81 4.51
N LEU A 560 32.35 25.11 4.57
CA LEU A 560 31.44 26.20 4.24
C LEU A 560 30.79 26.05 2.86
N GLN A 561 31.56 25.62 1.86
CA GLN A 561 31.02 25.41 0.51
C GLN A 561 29.96 24.31 0.43
N LEU A 562 30.10 23.26 1.24
CA LEU A 562 29.06 22.22 1.36
C LEU A 562 27.79 22.79 1.98
N LYS A 563 27.94 23.60 3.03
CA LYS A 563 26.83 24.32 3.66
C LYS A 563 26.11 25.22 2.66
N GLU A 564 26.85 26.05 1.93
CA GLU A 564 26.32 26.98 0.93
C GLU A 564 25.52 26.29 -0.17
N ILE A 565 26.03 25.15 -0.70
CA ILE A 565 25.33 24.39 -1.74
C ILE A 565 24.01 23.81 -1.21
N ILE A 566 24.01 23.26 0.00
CA ILE A 566 22.79 22.71 0.62
C ILE A 566 21.78 23.83 0.92
N GLU A 567 22.23 24.99 1.40
CA GLU A 567 21.37 26.10 1.78
C GLU A 567 20.81 26.92 0.59
N ARG A 568 21.37 26.77 -0.61
CA ARG A 568 20.79 27.38 -1.83
C ARG A 568 19.38 26.88 -2.11
N HIS A 569 19.09 25.63 -1.75
CA HIS A 569 17.81 25.01 -1.98
C HIS A 569 16.90 25.33 -0.79
N THR A 570 16.11 26.39 -0.90
CA THR A 570 15.23 26.85 0.19
C THR A 570 14.05 25.91 0.41
N ASN A 571 13.57 25.25 -0.67
CA ASN A 571 12.50 24.29 -0.62
C ASN A 571 13.08 22.88 -0.43
N ARG A 572 12.64 22.16 0.64
CA ARG A 572 13.00 20.75 0.90
C ARG A 572 14.50 20.46 1.02
N LYS A 573 15.30 21.44 1.45
CA LYS A 573 16.77 21.28 1.56
C LYS A 573 17.18 20.07 2.39
N GLU A 574 16.46 19.73 3.44
CA GLU A 574 16.72 18.58 4.29
C GLU A 574 16.49 17.26 3.54
N GLU A 575 15.41 17.16 2.77
CA GLU A 575 15.09 15.98 1.97
C GLU A 575 16.09 15.80 0.82
N ILE A 576 16.46 16.90 0.14
CA ILE A 576 17.46 16.90 -0.93
C ILE A 576 18.82 16.46 -0.39
N ALA A 577 19.25 17.03 0.74
CA ALA A 577 20.52 16.69 1.38
C ALA A 577 20.54 15.22 1.85
N GLU A 578 19.45 14.74 2.47
CA GLU A 578 19.33 13.34 2.88
C GLU A 578 19.42 12.39 1.68
N ALA A 579 18.69 12.67 0.61
CA ALA A 579 18.73 11.87 -0.62
C ALA A 579 20.13 11.83 -1.26
N ALA A 580 20.82 12.96 -1.37
CA ALA A 580 22.17 13.03 -1.88
C ALA A 580 23.17 12.26 -0.99
N GLU A 581 23.06 12.42 0.34
CA GLU A 581 23.93 11.70 1.30
C GLU A 581 23.75 10.18 1.19
N ILE A 582 22.48 9.69 1.12
CA ILE A 582 22.19 8.28 0.97
C ILE A 582 22.79 7.75 -0.35
N ARG A 583 22.65 8.46 -1.45
CA ARG A 583 23.18 8.05 -2.75
C ARG A 583 24.69 7.93 -2.75
N ILE A 584 25.41 8.88 -2.13
CA ILE A 584 26.85 8.81 -1.99
C ILE A 584 27.27 7.60 -1.14
N LYS A 585 26.65 7.43 0.04
CA LYS A 585 27.00 6.34 0.96
C LYS A 585 26.73 4.95 0.40
N TYR A 586 25.66 4.80 -0.36
CA TYR A 586 25.23 3.51 -0.88
C TYR A 586 25.53 3.30 -2.37
N LYS A 587 26.34 4.17 -3.00
CA LYS A 587 26.68 4.14 -4.42
C LYS A 587 27.08 2.73 -4.91
N GLY A 588 28.05 2.10 -4.26
CA GLY A 588 28.52 0.77 -4.65
C GLY A 588 27.51 -0.36 -4.42
N TYR A 589 26.60 -0.22 -3.45
CA TYR A 589 25.51 -1.17 -3.23
C TYR A 589 24.43 -1.01 -4.31
N ILE A 590 24.07 0.22 -4.65
CA ILE A 590 23.09 0.55 -5.69
C ILE A 590 23.54 0.04 -7.05
N GLU A 591 24.82 0.24 -7.39
CA GLU A 591 25.40 -0.21 -8.66
C GLU A 591 25.38 -1.73 -8.80
N ARG A 592 25.75 -2.46 -7.73
CA ARG A 592 25.72 -3.93 -7.71
C ARG A 592 24.30 -4.45 -7.86
N GLU A 593 23.34 -3.88 -7.14
CA GLU A 593 21.93 -4.31 -7.17
C GLU A 593 21.32 -4.05 -8.56
N LYS A 594 21.66 -2.93 -9.22
CA LYS A 594 21.26 -2.67 -10.61
C LYS A 594 21.75 -3.74 -11.58
N GLN A 595 23.02 -4.15 -11.45
CA GLN A 595 23.56 -5.23 -12.29
C GLN A 595 22.83 -6.57 -12.08
N VAL A 596 22.39 -6.84 -10.84
CA VAL A 596 21.58 -8.03 -10.53
C VAL A 596 20.19 -7.91 -11.17
N ALA A 597 19.54 -6.75 -11.01
CA ALA A 597 18.25 -6.47 -11.63
C ALA A 597 18.28 -6.58 -13.16
N GLU A 598 19.29 -6.02 -13.80
CA GLU A 598 19.48 -6.13 -15.26
C GLU A 598 19.61 -7.59 -15.75
N LYS A 599 20.29 -8.44 -14.99
CA LYS A 599 20.35 -9.87 -15.31
C LYS A 599 18.98 -10.53 -15.22
N MET A 600 18.18 -10.19 -14.22
CA MET A 600 16.82 -10.72 -14.07
C MET A 600 15.88 -10.20 -15.15
N HIS A 601 16.01 -8.94 -15.61
CA HIS A 601 15.26 -8.43 -16.77
C HIS A 601 15.45 -9.28 -18.05
N ARG A 602 16.64 -9.84 -18.25
CA ARG A 602 16.86 -10.76 -19.38
C ARG A 602 15.97 -11.99 -19.28
N LEU A 603 15.73 -12.50 -18.07
CA LEU A 603 14.84 -13.65 -17.82
C LEU A 603 13.35 -13.26 -17.95
N GLU A 604 12.98 -12.01 -17.64
CA GLU A 604 11.62 -11.48 -17.86
C GLU A 604 11.25 -11.43 -19.35
N ASN A 605 12.24 -11.22 -20.22
CA ASN A 605 12.02 -11.19 -21.66
C ASN A 605 11.94 -12.60 -22.30
N ILE A 606 12.18 -13.66 -21.52
CA ILE A 606 12.11 -15.03 -21.99
C ILE A 606 10.70 -15.57 -21.69
N ARG A 607 9.83 -15.53 -22.68
CA ARG A 607 8.48 -16.10 -22.58
C ARG A 607 8.55 -17.63 -22.64
N ILE A 608 7.90 -18.30 -21.69
CA ILE A 608 7.86 -19.77 -21.60
C ILE A 608 6.45 -20.33 -21.58
N LYS A 609 5.43 -19.50 -21.43
CA LYS A 609 4.03 -19.93 -21.38
C LYS A 609 3.63 -20.70 -22.63
N GLY A 610 3.11 -21.91 -22.44
CA GLY A 610 2.68 -22.79 -23.51
C GLY A 610 3.83 -23.38 -24.36
N HIS A 611 5.11 -23.10 -24.04
CA HIS A 611 6.26 -23.69 -24.76
C HIS A 611 6.60 -25.08 -24.28
N PHE A 612 6.23 -25.45 -23.04
CA PHE A 612 6.66 -26.71 -22.44
C PHE A 612 5.47 -27.55 -21.96
N ASN A 613 5.54 -28.83 -22.21
CA ASN A 613 4.79 -29.81 -21.43
C ASN A 613 5.68 -30.22 -20.24
N TYR A 614 5.51 -29.49 -19.10
CA TYR A 614 6.38 -29.67 -17.94
C TYR A 614 6.36 -31.09 -17.37
N ASP A 615 5.25 -31.83 -17.51
CA ASP A 615 5.12 -33.21 -17.01
C ASP A 615 6.05 -34.19 -17.70
N THR A 616 6.45 -33.88 -18.93
CA THR A 616 7.35 -34.74 -19.74
C THR A 616 8.84 -34.47 -19.49
N ILE A 617 9.19 -33.37 -18.81
CA ILE A 617 10.59 -32.98 -18.59
C ILE A 617 11.15 -33.69 -17.35
N GLN A 618 11.81 -34.84 -17.54
CA GLN A 618 12.34 -35.66 -16.44
C GLN A 618 13.48 -34.97 -15.65
N SER A 619 14.19 -34.03 -16.25
CA SER A 619 15.29 -33.28 -15.61
C SER A 619 14.83 -32.20 -14.64
N LEU A 620 13.54 -31.88 -14.61
CA LEU A 620 12.95 -31.04 -13.58
C LEU A 620 12.64 -31.85 -12.32
N SER A 621 12.75 -31.23 -11.15
CA SER A 621 12.28 -31.82 -9.90
C SER A 621 10.76 -32.09 -9.94
N THR A 622 10.30 -33.12 -9.20
CA THR A 622 8.86 -33.46 -9.15
C THR A 622 8.02 -32.26 -8.68
N GLU A 623 8.52 -31.53 -7.70
CA GLU A 623 7.87 -30.31 -7.19
C GLU A 623 7.80 -29.21 -8.27
N ALA A 624 8.91 -29.00 -9.00
CA ALA A 624 8.97 -28.02 -10.07
C ALA A 624 7.97 -28.35 -11.19
N ARG A 625 7.92 -29.61 -11.63
CA ARG A 625 6.96 -30.06 -12.66
C ARG A 625 5.51 -29.74 -12.26
N GLN A 626 5.09 -30.18 -11.08
CA GLN A 626 3.73 -29.97 -10.59
C GLN A 626 3.37 -28.49 -10.49
N LYS A 627 4.29 -27.65 -9.99
CA LYS A 627 4.06 -26.22 -9.83
C LYS A 627 4.04 -25.48 -11.17
N LEU A 628 4.98 -25.79 -12.06
CA LEU A 628 5.02 -25.20 -13.40
C LEU A 628 3.81 -25.58 -14.24
N THR A 629 3.36 -26.84 -14.19
CA THR A 629 2.13 -27.29 -14.87
C THR A 629 0.90 -26.55 -14.33
N ARG A 630 0.79 -26.37 -13.00
CA ARG A 630 -0.34 -25.70 -12.38
C ARG A 630 -0.38 -24.20 -12.67
N ILE A 631 0.77 -23.51 -12.62
CA ILE A 631 0.86 -22.05 -12.67
C ILE A 631 1.01 -21.56 -14.11
N ASP A 632 1.69 -22.31 -14.97
CA ASP A 632 2.05 -21.98 -16.36
C ASP A 632 2.56 -20.52 -16.49
N PRO A 633 3.74 -20.22 -15.88
CA PRO A 633 4.25 -18.85 -15.80
C PRO A 633 4.53 -18.27 -17.19
N GLU A 634 4.31 -16.98 -17.34
CA GLU A 634 4.49 -16.29 -18.63
C GLU A 634 5.96 -16.18 -19.03
N THR A 635 6.85 -15.99 -18.02
CA THR A 635 8.28 -15.78 -18.26
C THR A 635 9.14 -16.67 -17.39
N LEU A 636 10.40 -16.84 -17.78
CA LEU A 636 11.37 -17.62 -17.02
C LEU A 636 11.68 -17.00 -15.65
N ALA A 637 11.66 -15.64 -15.56
CA ALA A 637 11.81 -14.96 -14.29
C ALA A 637 10.63 -15.22 -13.36
N GLN A 638 9.39 -15.27 -13.86
CA GLN A 638 8.23 -15.67 -13.06
C GLN A 638 8.40 -17.11 -12.55
N ALA A 639 8.84 -18.04 -13.41
CA ALA A 639 9.13 -19.40 -13.00
C ALA A 639 10.15 -19.46 -11.84
N SER A 640 11.22 -18.67 -11.91
CA SER A 640 12.28 -18.64 -10.87
C SER A 640 11.80 -18.15 -9.51
N ARG A 641 10.70 -17.39 -9.45
CA ARG A 641 10.09 -16.85 -8.22
C ARG A 641 9.06 -17.78 -7.57
N ILE A 642 8.69 -18.86 -8.23
CA ILE A 642 7.75 -19.83 -7.67
C ILE A 642 8.46 -20.60 -6.53
N PRO A 643 7.96 -20.60 -5.30
CA PRO A 643 8.56 -21.34 -4.20
C PRO A 643 8.71 -22.83 -4.53
N GLY A 644 9.91 -23.38 -4.39
CA GLY A 644 10.23 -24.78 -4.73
C GLY A 644 10.73 -25.00 -6.15
N ILE A 645 10.87 -23.95 -6.98
CA ILE A 645 11.64 -23.99 -8.23
C ILE A 645 13.08 -23.62 -7.90
N SER A 646 14.00 -24.50 -8.23
CA SER A 646 15.44 -24.32 -7.98
C SER A 646 16.14 -23.60 -9.16
N PRO A 647 17.32 -22.99 -8.92
CA PRO A 647 18.16 -22.49 -10.03
C PRO A 647 18.51 -23.58 -11.07
N SER A 648 18.60 -24.84 -10.64
CA SER A 648 18.82 -25.97 -11.55
C SER A 648 17.64 -26.20 -12.49
N ASP A 649 16.40 -26.09 -11.96
CA ASP A 649 15.19 -26.24 -12.78
C ASP A 649 15.10 -25.09 -13.83
N ILE A 650 15.49 -23.86 -13.46
CA ILE A 650 15.56 -22.73 -14.40
C ILE A 650 16.62 -22.98 -15.49
N ASN A 651 17.78 -23.47 -15.12
CA ASN A 651 18.81 -23.80 -16.10
C ASN A 651 18.36 -24.90 -17.09
N VAL A 652 17.61 -25.91 -16.62
CA VAL A 652 17.00 -26.91 -17.49
C VAL A 652 16.09 -26.26 -18.54
N LEU A 653 15.23 -25.34 -18.13
CA LEU A 653 14.34 -24.62 -19.05
C LEU A 653 15.12 -23.74 -20.04
N LEU A 654 16.20 -23.08 -19.61
CA LEU A 654 17.08 -22.30 -20.49
C LEU A 654 17.72 -23.18 -21.56
N VAL A 655 18.28 -24.31 -21.16
CA VAL A 655 18.92 -25.26 -22.10
C VAL A 655 17.90 -25.79 -23.12
N LEU A 656 16.70 -26.12 -22.70
CA LEU A 656 15.62 -26.57 -23.59
C LEU A 656 15.15 -25.50 -24.58
N MET A 657 15.37 -24.22 -24.25
CA MET A 657 15.12 -23.08 -25.15
C MET A 657 16.32 -22.76 -26.07
N GLY A 658 17.41 -23.53 -25.98
CA GLY A 658 18.62 -23.28 -26.77
C GLY A 658 19.42 -22.05 -26.34
N ARG A 659 19.35 -21.68 -25.08
CA ARG A 659 20.02 -20.51 -24.51
C ARG A 659 20.98 -20.85 -23.37
#